data_64e7b5f7069c7754baba4150b74402ec
#
_entry.id   64e7b5f7069c7754baba4150b74402ec
#
_cell.length_a   1.000
_cell.length_b   1.000
_cell.length_c   1.000
_cell.angle_alpha   90.00
_cell.angle_beta   90.00
_cell.angle_gamma   90.00
#
_symmetry.space_group_name_H-M   'P 1'
#
loop_
_entity.id
_entity.type
_entity.pdbx_description
1 polymer ?
#
loop_
_entity_poly.entity_id
_entity_poly.type
_entity_poly.pdbx_seq_one_letter_code
_entity_poly.pdbx_strand_id
1 'polypeptide(L)'
;MMSFPWKSLSRSVLLVTVLIASVGRQGLAEYDADVIVYGSTPGGFCAAIAAAREGASVILLEPTAHVGAMSTGGLSHCDSNQMARSTVMGLFEEWHTRVVRDYTDRGLRAPYDPALKDQARWTFEPHVAMRVTLRMLDEAGVKVLTERYLRSVTMDGPRITSLVTKDGSFTARVFVDGTYEGDLMAAAGVDWTIGREGRAEYGESLAGKRFPKAKMAIDGFDSQGNLLPLVTTDDAGEESAGDKNVMVYSFRLCLTENPDNLVPMPKPANYNPARFEIVRRALQAGERRVGFDLYPLPGGKLDGNNSIGGQFSLGLVGGGNDWHSADEAGRQAIWEAHKQYTLEFIHFLTTDPAVPDSIRNQYAKLGLCKDEFAGWDHFSPALYVRESRRMIGMHVISQRDILESPEQDDPIAVSSFPIDSHDCQRVALKGGGVINEGTIFPVRRENPKQGYAYHVPYRAVVPKPDQCDNLLVPIALSCTHVGISSLRIEGTWMIIGQSAGIAAAMAAAMAAGSDVGVQELPYPQLRQRLIAQGQVLELPDVIELPPPAGSIDPDSLPGIVLDDVTAKLTGEWAASTNFKPHIGSGYRYCGKSGDKTKGDGSVTATFRITVPESGEYELAMAYSAHETRATNVPLTVTSGEHQQAFSVDQTVPLPSGEYFRPIVNVTLASDVETVITISNRDTAGFVIVDAIRLLPKD
;
A
#
# COMPACT_ATOMS: atom_id res chain seq x y z
N MET A 1 15.92 44.22 95.43
CA MET A 1 14.68 44.81 95.98
C MET A 1 13.79 45.12 94.84
N MET A 2 12.67 44.62 94.78
CA MET A 2 11.43 44.72 93.97
C MET A 2 11.07 43.40 93.31
N SER A 3 10.11 42.83 93.96
CA SER A 3 9.34 41.63 93.54
C SER A 3 8.34 41.99 92.47
N PHE A 4 8.24 41.10 91.40
CA PHE A 4 7.13 41.10 90.44
C PHE A 4 6.42 39.75 90.45
N PRO A 5 5.12 39.72 90.44
CA PRO A 5 4.35 38.44 90.54
C PRO A 5 4.14 37.78 89.24
N TRP A 6 4.17 36.45 89.25
CA TRP A 6 3.80 35.59 88.13
C TRP A 6 2.22 35.59 87.91
N LYS A 7 1.85 35.96 86.70
CA LYS A 7 0.45 35.71 86.20
C LYS A 7 0.47 34.43 85.33
N SER A 8 -0.38 33.49 85.71
CA SER A 8 -0.64 32.27 85.02
C SER A 8 -1.33 32.58 83.65
N LEU A 9 -0.75 32.06 82.52
CA LEU A 9 -1.37 32.00 81.24
C LEU A 9 -1.97 30.58 81.01
N SER A 10 -3.27 30.50 80.95
CA SER A 10 -4.03 29.34 80.53
C SER A 10 -3.79 29.09 79.07
N ARG A 11 -3.29 27.87 78.71
CA ARG A 11 -3.13 27.35 77.34
C ARG A 11 -4.54 26.90 76.83
N SER A 12 -5.11 27.67 75.94
CA SER A 12 -6.20 27.21 75.10
C SER A 12 -5.63 26.42 73.94
N VAL A 13 -5.85 25.10 73.94
CA VAL A 13 -5.54 24.23 72.80
C VAL A 13 -6.61 24.41 71.75
N LEU A 14 -6.26 25.05 70.65
CA LEU A 14 -7.13 25.13 69.46
C LEU A 14 -7.00 23.81 68.68
N LEU A 15 -8.01 22.96 68.74
CA LEU A 15 -8.14 21.78 67.86
C LEU A 15 -8.45 22.24 66.45
N VAL A 16 -7.46 22.25 65.58
CA VAL A 16 -7.67 22.42 64.12
C VAL A 16 -8.10 21.07 63.56
N THR A 17 -9.40 20.90 63.31
CA THR A 17 -9.93 19.76 62.59
C THR A 17 -9.59 19.94 61.10
N VAL A 18 -8.57 19.25 60.59
CA VAL A 18 -8.29 19.18 59.17
C VAL A 18 -9.36 18.27 58.52
N LEU A 19 -10.37 18.87 57.86
CA LEU A 19 -11.23 18.16 56.96
C LEU A 19 -10.39 17.75 55.73
N ILE A 20 -9.93 16.49 55.68
CA ILE A 20 -9.46 15.90 54.46
C ILE A 20 -10.68 15.65 53.59
N ALA A 21 -10.92 16.55 52.67
CA ALA A 21 -11.84 16.29 51.59
C ALA A 21 -11.32 15.11 50.79
N SER A 22 -11.88 13.95 50.99
CA SER A 22 -11.70 12.84 50.10
C SER A 22 -12.26 13.25 48.74
N VAL A 23 -11.39 13.70 47.84
CA VAL A 23 -11.69 13.72 46.40
C VAL A 23 -11.90 12.27 46.04
N GLY A 24 -13.16 11.87 45.97
CA GLY A 24 -13.53 10.56 45.47
C GLY A 24 -12.92 10.43 44.10
N ARG A 25 -11.95 9.54 43.95
CA ARG A 25 -11.57 9.01 42.64
C ARG A 25 -12.89 8.40 42.09
N GLN A 26 -13.50 9.08 41.13
CA GLN A 26 -14.50 8.41 40.30
C GLN A 26 -13.80 7.19 39.74
N GLY A 27 -14.23 6.00 40.17
CA GLY A 27 -13.73 4.74 39.63
C GLY A 27 -13.96 4.75 38.11
N LEU A 28 -12.98 4.34 37.34
CA LEU A 28 -13.14 4.12 35.91
C LEU A 28 -14.28 3.15 35.68
N ALA A 29 -15.08 3.35 34.63
CA ALA A 29 -16.08 2.38 34.22
C ALA A 29 -15.41 1.05 33.89
N GLU A 30 -15.97 -0.04 34.40
CA GLU A 30 -15.46 -1.40 34.16
C GLU A 30 -16.29 -2.06 33.06
N TYR A 31 -15.61 -2.69 32.11
CA TYR A 31 -16.19 -3.43 31.00
C TYR A 31 -15.57 -4.80 30.91
N ASP A 32 -16.37 -5.81 30.64
CA ASP A 32 -15.94 -7.18 30.49
C ASP A 32 -16.49 -7.78 29.19
N ALA A 33 -15.68 -8.60 28.51
CA ALA A 33 -16.03 -9.30 27.30
C ALA A 33 -15.23 -10.60 27.15
N ASP A 34 -15.62 -11.49 26.25
CA ASP A 34 -14.79 -12.63 25.88
C ASP A 34 -13.56 -12.18 25.07
N VAL A 35 -13.76 -11.24 24.15
CA VAL A 35 -12.72 -10.71 23.27
C VAL A 35 -12.75 -9.18 23.26
N ILE A 36 -11.61 -8.55 23.47
CA ILE A 36 -11.40 -7.12 23.21
C ILE A 36 -10.50 -6.97 22.00
N VAL A 37 -10.98 -6.19 21.01
CA VAL A 37 -10.19 -5.76 19.88
C VAL A 37 -9.81 -4.29 20.09
N TYR A 38 -8.52 -3.97 20.09
CA TYR A 38 -8.01 -2.61 20.20
C TYR A 38 -7.51 -2.10 18.84
N GLY A 39 -8.19 -1.08 18.29
CA GLY A 39 -7.98 -0.54 16.94
C GLY A 39 -8.95 -1.11 15.90
N SER A 40 -9.59 -0.21 15.14
CA SER A 40 -10.58 -0.54 14.12
C SER A 40 -10.04 -0.49 12.70
N THR A 41 -8.76 -0.79 12.50
CA THR A 41 -8.20 -0.96 11.14
C THR A 41 -8.98 -2.04 10.36
N PRO A 42 -8.77 -2.19 9.03
CA PRO A 42 -9.43 -3.25 8.26
C PRO A 42 -9.34 -4.63 8.90
N GLY A 43 -8.19 -5.00 9.43
CA GLY A 43 -8.05 -6.25 10.19
C GLY A 43 -8.73 -6.21 11.56
N GLY A 44 -8.72 -5.07 12.24
CA GLY A 44 -9.36 -4.90 13.55
C GLY A 44 -10.88 -5.06 13.49
N PHE A 45 -11.57 -4.36 12.58
CA PHE A 45 -13.01 -4.54 12.47
C PHE A 45 -13.40 -5.93 11.94
N CYS A 46 -12.62 -6.51 11.03
CA CYS A 46 -12.83 -7.89 10.59
C CYS A 46 -12.64 -8.90 11.73
N ALA A 47 -11.64 -8.70 12.59
CA ALA A 47 -11.43 -9.55 13.77
C ALA A 47 -12.62 -9.46 14.74
N ALA A 48 -13.11 -8.24 15.01
CA ALA A 48 -14.26 -8.04 15.88
C ALA A 48 -15.54 -8.72 15.34
N ILE A 49 -15.84 -8.53 14.04
CA ILE A 49 -16.99 -9.15 13.37
C ILE A 49 -16.87 -10.68 13.41
N ALA A 50 -15.69 -11.23 13.08
CA ALA A 50 -15.47 -12.67 13.03
C ALA A 50 -15.59 -13.31 14.41
N ALA A 51 -15.00 -12.70 15.44
CA ALA A 51 -15.12 -13.20 16.82
C ALA A 51 -16.57 -13.19 17.32
N ALA A 52 -17.32 -12.12 17.03
CA ALA A 52 -18.72 -12.04 17.41
C ALA A 52 -19.59 -13.09 16.69
N ARG A 53 -19.33 -13.36 15.43
CA ARG A 53 -20.01 -14.42 14.64
C ARG A 53 -19.70 -15.84 15.14
N GLU A 54 -18.55 -16.05 15.80
CA GLU A 54 -18.23 -17.28 16.51
C GLU A 54 -18.92 -17.38 17.89
N GLY A 55 -19.71 -16.38 18.27
CA GLY A 55 -20.51 -16.37 19.50
C GLY A 55 -19.84 -15.75 20.71
N ALA A 56 -18.66 -15.13 20.54
CA ALA A 56 -18.01 -14.37 21.61
C ALA A 56 -18.70 -13.01 21.85
N SER A 57 -18.76 -12.56 23.10
CA SER A 57 -19.03 -11.16 23.42
C SER A 57 -17.80 -10.31 23.05
N VAL A 58 -18.00 -9.25 22.23
CA VAL A 58 -16.89 -8.48 21.67
C VAL A 58 -17.05 -6.99 21.93
N ILE A 59 -15.96 -6.36 22.39
CA ILE A 59 -15.83 -4.90 22.46
C ILE A 59 -14.71 -4.47 21.51
N LEU A 60 -15.01 -3.57 20.58
CA LEU A 60 -14.05 -2.91 19.70
C LEU A 60 -13.73 -1.52 20.26
N LEU A 61 -12.48 -1.31 20.65
CA LEU A 61 -11.97 -0.05 21.17
C LEU A 61 -11.19 0.67 20.06
N GLU A 62 -11.69 1.80 19.62
CA GLU A 62 -10.99 2.64 18.63
C GLU A 62 -10.34 3.84 19.34
N PRO A 63 -9.00 4.04 19.19
CA PRO A 63 -8.31 5.18 19.79
C PRO A 63 -8.85 6.54 19.35
N THR A 64 -9.23 6.66 18.09
CA THR A 64 -9.71 7.89 17.47
C THR A 64 -11.24 7.99 17.46
N ALA A 65 -11.78 9.08 16.91
CA ALA A 65 -13.21 9.21 16.65
C ALA A 65 -13.64 8.52 15.33
N HIS A 66 -12.71 7.99 14.52
CA HIS A 66 -12.97 7.46 13.18
C HIS A 66 -12.80 5.94 13.14
N VAL A 67 -13.84 5.22 12.73
CA VAL A 67 -13.86 3.75 12.62
C VAL A 67 -13.45 3.30 11.22
N GLY A 68 -12.60 2.26 11.12
CA GLY A 68 -12.21 1.63 9.86
C GLY A 68 -10.93 2.16 9.23
N ALA A 69 -10.25 3.10 9.92
CA ALA A 69 -8.96 3.66 9.52
C ALA A 69 -8.91 3.99 8.02
N MET A 70 -7.94 3.46 7.26
CA MET A 70 -7.77 3.81 5.83
C MET A 70 -8.92 3.34 4.94
N SER A 71 -9.56 2.19 5.21
CA SER A 71 -10.67 1.68 4.37
C SER A 71 -11.89 2.59 4.35
N THR A 72 -12.07 3.42 5.37
CA THR A 72 -13.17 4.38 5.47
C THR A 72 -12.68 5.83 5.50
N GLY A 73 -11.38 6.05 5.63
CA GLY A 73 -10.72 7.34 5.85
C GLY A 73 -9.99 7.91 4.64
N GLY A 74 -10.27 7.43 3.43
CA GLY A 74 -9.75 8.05 2.22
C GLY A 74 -9.11 7.11 1.20
N LEU A 75 -8.71 5.88 1.56
CA LEU A 75 -8.18 4.91 0.61
C LEU A 75 -9.33 4.29 -0.19
N SER A 76 -9.85 5.05 -1.14
CA SER A 76 -11.05 4.74 -1.92
C SER A 76 -10.77 4.03 -3.24
N HIS A 77 -9.56 4.12 -3.76
CA HIS A 77 -9.03 3.27 -4.81
C HIS A 77 -8.15 2.20 -4.14
N CYS A 78 -8.66 0.98 -4.03
CA CYS A 78 -8.05 -0.08 -3.24
C CYS A 78 -6.92 -0.77 -4.02
N ASP A 79 -5.70 -0.80 -3.44
CA ASP A 79 -4.53 -1.46 -4.03
C ASP A 79 -4.65 -3.00 -4.05
N SER A 80 -5.67 -3.57 -3.37
CA SER A 80 -6.00 -5.01 -3.43
C SER A 80 -6.35 -5.49 -4.85
N ASN A 81 -6.58 -4.57 -5.80
CA ASN A 81 -6.74 -4.91 -7.23
C ASN A 81 -5.49 -5.58 -7.84
N GLN A 82 -4.34 -5.51 -7.17
CA GLN A 82 -3.11 -6.18 -7.58
C GLN A 82 -2.98 -7.60 -7.00
N MET A 83 -3.90 -8.00 -6.11
CA MET A 83 -3.93 -9.35 -5.54
C MET A 83 -4.68 -10.31 -6.45
N ALA A 84 -4.34 -11.59 -6.39
CA ALA A 84 -5.12 -12.62 -7.06
C ALA A 84 -6.50 -12.73 -6.42
N ARG A 85 -7.56 -12.62 -7.22
CA ARG A 85 -8.94 -12.61 -6.74
C ARG A 85 -9.28 -13.84 -5.89
N SER A 86 -8.77 -15.00 -6.26
CA SER A 86 -8.99 -16.26 -5.56
C SER A 86 -8.40 -16.31 -4.14
N THR A 87 -7.53 -15.38 -3.76
CA THR A 87 -6.92 -15.34 -2.43
C THR A 87 -7.61 -14.37 -1.47
N VAL A 88 -8.46 -13.48 -1.96
CA VAL A 88 -9.14 -12.44 -1.16
C VAL A 88 -10.64 -12.72 -1.05
N MET A 89 -10.99 -13.59 -0.10
CA MET A 89 -12.34 -14.11 0.13
C MET A 89 -12.85 -13.73 1.53
N GLY A 90 -13.86 -14.41 2.01
CA GLY A 90 -14.40 -14.24 3.36
C GLY A 90 -14.98 -12.84 3.60
N LEU A 91 -14.60 -12.19 4.69
CA LEU A 91 -15.12 -10.86 5.05
C LEU A 91 -14.71 -9.77 4.07
N PHE A 92 -13.56 -9.91 3.39
CA PHE A 92 -13.18 -8.98 2.33
C PHE A 92 -14.20 -9.00 1.18
N GLU A 93 -14.55 -10.19 0.69
CA GLU A 93 -15.55 -10.35 -0.37
C GLU A 93 -16.94 -9.86 0.07
N GLU A 94 -17.35 -10.22 1.29
CA GLU A 94 -18.62 -9.78 1.85
C GLU A 94 -18.70 -8.26 1.96
N TRP A 95 -17.64 -7.60 2.47
CA TRP A 95 -17.59 -6.16 2.62
C TRP A 95 -17.72 -5.45 1.27
N HIS A 96 -16.98 -5.88 0.26
CA HIS A 96 -17.06 -5.33 -1.10
C HIS A 96 -18.42 -5.59 -1.76
N THR A 97 -19.00 -6.76 -1.56
CA THR A 97 -20.36 -7.08 -2.05
C THR A 97 -21.40 -6.16 -1.41
N ARG A 98 -21.27 -5.88 -0.12
CA ARG A 98 -22.16 -4.95 0.60
C ARG A 98 -21.95 -3.49 0.17
N VAL A 99 -20.73 -3.08 -0.14
CA VAL A 99 -20.45 -1.76 -0.73
C VAL A 99 -21.19 -1.61 -2.05
N VAL A 100 -21.08 -2.57 -2.97
CA VAL A 100 -21.80 -2.54 -4.25
C VAL A 100 -23.31 -2.52 -4.04
N ARG A 101 -23.82 -3.35 -3.12
CA ARG A 101 -25.26 -3.38 -2.80
C ARG A 101 -25.77 -2.05 -2.28
N ASP A 102 -25.02 -1.33 -1.44
CA ASP A 102 -25.41 -0.01 -0.94
C ASP A 102 -25.69 0.99 -2.11
N TYR A 103 -24.90 0.95 -3.19
CA TYR A 103 -25.18 1.77 -4.38
C TYR A 103 -26.45 1.30 -5.11
N THR A 104 -26.57 0.00 -5.37
CA THR A 104 -27.71 -0.54 -6.14
C THR A 104 -29.03 -0.42 -5.40
N ASP A 105 -29.07 -0.60 -4.10
CA ASP A 105 -30.27 -0.42 -3.25
C ASP A 105 -30.75 1.05 -3.26
N ARG A 106 -29.87 1.99 -3.50
CA ARG A 106 -30.21 3.43 -3.69
C ARG A 106 -30.54 3.79 -5.14
N GLY A 107 -30.62 2.79 -6.05
CA GLY A 107 -30.88 3.00 -7.47
C GLY A 107 -29.71 3.60 -8.24
N LEU A 108 -28.49 3.58 -7.67
CA LEU A 108 -27.29 4.06 -8.31
C LEU A 108 -26.59 2.92 -9.09
N ARG A 109 -25.77 3.30 -10.06
CA ARG A 109 -24.95 2.32 -10.79
C ARG A 109 -23.93 1.66 -9.85
N ALA A 110 -23.79 0.33 -9.95
CA ALA A 110 -22.72 -0.40 -9.28
C ALA A 110 -21.35 0.16 -9.67
N PRO A 111 -20.47 0.46 -8.70
CA PRO A 111 -19.16 1.03 -9.00
C PRO A 111 -18.21 0.00 -9.65
N TYR A 112 -18.43 -1.29 -9.42
CA TYR A 112 -17.71 -2.43 -10.00
C TYR A 112 -18.59 -3.71 -9.97
N ASP A 113 -18.13 -4.80 -10.57
CA ASP A 113 -18.81 -6.09 -10.51
C ASP A 113 -18.84 -6.63 -9.08
N PRO A 114 -20.02 -6.92 -8.50
CA PRO A 114 -20.12 -7.48 -7.14
C PRO A 114 -19.45 -8.86 -7.00
N ALA A 115 -19.23 -9.59 -8.10
CA ALA A 115 -18.44 -10.82 -8.11
C ALA A 115 -16.92 -10.52 -8.11
N LEU A 116 -16.51 -9.26 -8.04
CA LEU A 116 -15.12 -8.79 -8.03
C LEU A 116 -14.29 -9.26 -9.23
N LYS A 117 -14.94 -9.46 -10.39
CA LYS A 117 -14.26 -9.91 -11.62
C LYS A 117 -13.40 -8.80 -12.23
N ASP A 118 -13.81 -7.54 -12.10
CA ASP A 118 -13.07 -6.37 -12.56
C ASP A 118 -12.25 -5.78 -11.41
N GLN A 119 -11.12 -6.36 -11.13
CA GLN A 119 -10.22 -5.94 -10.04
C GLN A 119 -9.56 -4.57 -10.26
N ALA A 120 -9.52 -4.08 -11.51
CA ALA A 120 -8.93 -2.77 -11.82
C ALA A 120 -9.79 -1.59 -11.32
N ARG A 121 -11.00 -1.85 -10.81
CA ARG A 121 -11.98 -0.83 -10.46
C ARG A 121 -12.62 -1.00 -9.09
N TRP A 122 -11.90 -1.50 -8.12
CA TRP A 122 -12.38 -1.57 -6.75
C TRP A 122 -12.33 -0.20 -6.09
N THR A 123 -13.28 0.65 -6.47
CA THR A 123 -13.37 2.04 -6.04
C THR A 123 -14.72 2.31 -5.40
N PHE A 124 -14.72 3.10 -4.34
CA PHE A 124 -15.92 3.44 -3.57
C PHE A 124 -15.78 4.81 -2.92
N GLU A 125 -16.90 5.35 -2.44
CA GLU A 125 -16.91 6.60 -1.68
C GLU A 125 -16.65 6.31 -0.19
N PRO A 126 -15.83 7.12 0.52
CA PRO A 126 -15.52 6.91 1.93
C PRO A 126 -16.74 6.76 2.84
N HIS A 127 -17.77 7.62 2.66
CA HIS A 127 -18.99 7.55 3.46
C HIS A 127 -19.80 6.25 3.23
N VAL A 128 -19.71 5.65 2.04
CA VAL A 128 -20.34 4.34 1.75
C VAL A 128 -19.58 3.24 2.48
N ALA A 129 -18.26 3.24 2.40
CA ALA A 129 -17.40 2.32 3.12
C ALA A 129 -17.66 2.38 4.64
N MET A 130 -17.73 3.59 5.21
CA MET A 130 -18.04 3.81 6.63
C MET A 130 -19.41 3.23 7.00
N ARG A 131 -20.44 3.54 6.23
CA ARG A 131 -21.80 3.04 6.50
C ARG A 131 -21.87 1.52 6.46
N VAL A 132 -21.20 0.88 5.50
CA VAL A 132 -21.16 -0.58 5.40
C VAL A 132 -20.41 -1.19 6.58
N THR A 133 -19.25 -0.64 6.94
CA THR A 133 -18.45 -1.13 8.06
C THR A 133 -19.23 -1.05 9.38
N LEU A 134 -19.84 0.09 9.68
CA LEU A 134 -20.64 0.27 10.90
C LEU A 134 -21.86 -0.67 10.94
N ARG A 135 -22.51 -0.87 9.80
CA ARG A 135 -23.64 -1.82 9.70
C ARG A 135 -23.20 -3.26 9.96
N MET A 136 -22.06 -3.67 9.41
CA MET A 136 -21.55 -5.03 9.64
C MET A 136 -21.16 -5.27 11.10
N LEU A 137 -20.60 -4.27 11.77
CA LEU A 137 -20.28 -4.32 13.21
C LEU A 137 -21.55 -4.42 14.06
N ASP A 138 -22.58 -3.60 13.75
CA ASP A 138 -23.87 -3.58 14.44
C ASP A 138 -24.61 -4.93 14.25
N GLU A 139 -24.72 -5.42 13.03
CA GLU A 139 -25.34 -6.73 12.71
C GLU A 139 -24.65 -7.90 13.41
N ALA A 140 -23.33 -7.83 13.63
CA ALA A 140 -22.57 -8.82 14.38
C ALA A 140 -22.73 -8.67 15.91
N GLY A 141 -23.34 -7.59 16.40
CA GLY A 141 -23.52 -7.32 17.83
C GLY A 141 -22.23 -6.83 18.51
N VAL A 142 -21.27 -6.28 17.75
CA VAL A 142 -20.02 -5.73 18.30
C VAL A 142 -20.30 -4.40 19.01
N LYS A 143 -19.87 -4.28 20.26
CA LYS A 143 -19.91 -3.00 20.99
C LYS A 143 -18.72 -2.15 20.57
N VAL A 144 -18.95 -1.09 19.79
CA VAL A 144 -17.92 -0.15 19.35
C VAL A 144 -17.83 1.05 20.29
N LEU A 145 -16.61 1.35 20.77
CA LEU A 145 -16.30 2.50 21.60
C LEU A 145 -15.13 3.27 20.99
N THR A 146 -15.39 4.49 20.55
CA THR A 146 -14.40 5.42 19.98
C THR A 146 -13.73 6.27 21.04
N GLU A 147 -12.62 6.95 20.68
CA GLU A 147 -11.85 7.84 21.56
C GLU A 147 -11.29 7.10 22.80
N ARG A 148 -10.89 5.84 22.63
CA ARG A 148 -10.39 4.94 23.67
C ARG A 148 -8.87 4.76 23.56
N TYR A 149 -8.14 5.89 23.72
CA TYR A 149 -6.68 5.86 23.66
C TYR A 149 -6.10 5.06 24.85
N LEU A 150 -5.22 4.11 24.54
CA LEU A 150 -4.57 3.23 25.53
C LEU A 150 -3.69 4.04 26.50
N ARG A 151 -3.82 3.77 27.78
CA ARG A 151 -3.01 4.36 28.85
C ARG A 151 -2.06 3.37 29.47
N SER A 152 -2.55 2.17 29.76
CA SER A 152 -1.73 1.10 30.32
C SER A 152 -2.39 -0.26 30.13
N VAL A 153 -1.58 -1.29 30.31
CA VAL A 153 -2.01 -2.71 30.35
C VAL A 153 -1.56 -3.26 31.69
N THR A 154 -2.40 -4.08 32.32
CA THR A 154 -2.04 -4.86 33.53
C THR A 154 -1.78 -6.28 33.13
N MET A 155 -0.61 -6.81 33.54
CA MET A 155 -0.20 -8.17 33.26
C MET A 155 -0.22 -9.02 34.55
N ASP A 156 -0.53 -10.31 34.44
CA ASP A 156 -0.26 -11.34 35.44
C ASP A 156 0.56 -12.43 34.76
N GLY A 157 1.87 -12.44 35.04
CA GLY A 157 2.82 -13.24 34.25
C GLY A 157 2.75 -12.84 32.76
N PRO A 158 2.57 -13.80 31.84
CA PRO A 158 2.45 -13.52 30.41
C PRO A 158 1.01 -13.17 29.98
N ARG A 159 0.06 -12.97 30.91
CA ARG A 159 -1.35 -12.76 30.60
C ARG A 159 -1.79 -11.33 30.81
N ILE A 160 -2.41 -10.72 29.81
CA ILE A 160 -3.13 -9.45 29.95
C ILE A 160 -4.37 -9.68 30.80
N THR A 161 -4.47 -8.97 31.93
CA THR A 161 -5.66 -9.00 32.80
C THR A 161 -6.59 -7.82 32.56
N SER A 162 -6.03 -6.65 32.22
CA SER A 162 -6.85 -5.49 31.87
C SER A 162 -6.11 -4.52 30.93
N LEU A 163 -6.90 -3.82 30.11
CA LEU A 163 -6.53 -2.68 29.29
C LEU A 163 -7.19 -1.45 29.86
N VAL A 164 -6.42 -0.39 30.12
CA VAL A 164 -6.93 0.85 30.69
C VAL A 164 -6.84 1.98 29.67
N THR A 165 -7.96 2.66 29.46
CA THR A 165 -8.05 3.91 28.70
C THR A 165 -8.33 5.08 29.63
N LYS A 166 -8.42 6.27 29.11
CA LYS A 166 -8.80 7.46 29.90
C LYS A 166 -10.19 7.33 30.54
N ASP A 167 -11.13 6.61 29.91
CA ASP A 167 -12.54 6.57 30.27
C ASP A 167 -13.06 5.20 30.74
N GLY A 168 -12.19 4.20 30.83
CA GLY A 168 -12.58 2.87 31.28
C GLY A 168 -11.44 1.89 31.48
N SER A 169 -11.72 0.84 32.24
CA SER A 169 -10.92 -0.37 32.34
C SER A 169 -11.66 -1.52 31.66
N PHE A 170 -10.96 -2.32 30.91
CA PHE A 170 -11.51 -3.36 30.05
C PHE A 170 -10.83 -4.68 30.35
N THR A 171 -11.62 -5.71 30.68
CA THR A 171 -11.15 -7.07 30.93
C THR A 171 -11.64 -8.01 29.85
N ALA A 172 -10.82 -8.98 29.47
CA ALA A 172 -11.21 -10.02 28.53
C ALA A 172 -10.38 -11.29 28.73
N ARG A 173 -10.88 -12.39 28.20
CA ARG A 173 -10.12 -13.64 28.12
C ARG A 173 -9.03 -13.55 27.05
N VAL A 174 -9.33 -12.92 25.92
CA VAL A 174 -8.40 -12.76 24.78
C VAL A 174 -8.46 -11.33 24.27
N PHE A 175 -7.30 -10.82 23.88
CA PHE A 175 -7.13 -9.51 23.28
C PHE A 175 -6.63 -9.63 21.84
N VAL A 176 -7.01 -8.67 20.99
CA VAL A 176 -6.51 -8.54 19.61
C VAL A 176 -5.98 -7.12 19.43
N ASP A 177 -4.72 -6.98 19.03
CA ASP A 177 -4.16 -5.68 18.62
C ASP A 177 -4.48 -5.44 17.13
N GLY A 178 -5.54 -4.69 16.90
CA GLY A 178 -6.00 -4.28 15.57
C GLY A 178 -5.45 -2.93 15.11
N THR A 179 -4.40 -2.40 15.76
CA THR A 179 -3.78 -1.12 15.37
C THR A 179 -2.68 -1.30 14.33
N TYR A 180 -2.42 -0.27 13.51
CA TYR A 180 -1.24 -0.24 12.64
C TYR A 180 0.06 -0.14 13.43
N GLU A 181 -0.02 0.41 14.64
CA GLU A 181 1.10 0.76 15.50
C GLU A 181 1.61 -0.38 16.37
N GLY A 182 0.78 -1.40 16.61
CA GLY A 182 1.09 -2.44 17.61
C GLY A 182 1.13 -1.89 19.03
N ASP A 183 0.19 -1.00 19.37
CA ASP A 183 0.23 -0.30 20.66
C ASP A 183 -0.08 -1.21 21.83
N LEU A 184 -1.07 -2.09 21.70
CA LEU A 184 -1.42 -3.06 22.73
C LEU A 184 -0.31 -4.09 22.93
N MET A 185 0.26 -4.58 21.83
CA MET A 185 1.39 -5.49 21.80
C MET A 185 2.61 -4.90 22.57
N ALA A 186 2.96 -3.65 22.23
CA ALA A 186 4.09 -2.98 22.89
C ALA A 186 3.83 -2.71 24.37
N ALA A 187 2.59 -2.34 24.74
CA ALA A 187 2.21 -2.10 26.14
C ALA A 187 2.16 -3.40 26.96
N ALA A 188 1.91 -4.54 26.33
CA ALA A 188 1.98 -5.87 26.95
C ALA A 188 3.41 -6.41 27.11
N GLY A 189 4.43 -5.67 26.63
CA GLY A 189 5.84 -6.06 26.76
C GLY A 189 6.30 -7.12 25.75
N VAL A 190 5.56 -7.33 24.68
CA VAL A 190 5.94 -8.24 23.58
C VAL A 190 7.10 -7.61 22.78
N ASP A 191 8.07 -8.42 22.37
CA ASP A 191 9.18 -7.98 21.53
C ASP A 191 8.73 -7.47 20.17
N TRP A 192 9.30 -6.36 19.74
CA TRP A 192 9.00 -5.75 18.45
C TRP A 192 10.23 -5.06 17.83
N THR A 193 10.15 -4.80 16.55
CA THR A 193 11.15 -4.05 15.78
C THR A 193 10.50 -2.88 15.06
N ILE A 194 11.34 -1.94 14.56
CA ILE A 194 10.92 -0.76 13.78
C ILE A 194 11.98 -0.42 12.74
N GLY A 195 11.55 0.15 11.62
CA GLY A 195 12.45 0.53 10.53
C GLY A 195 12.85 -0.68 9.68
N ARG A 196 14.08 -0.68 9.18
CA ARG A 196 14.54 -1.68 8.22
C ARG A 196 15.66 -2.54 8.79
N GLU A 197 15.53 -3.84 8.65
CA GLU A 197 16.60 -4.80 8.92
C GLU A 197 17.71 -4.66 7.89
N GLY A 198 18.94 -4.90 8.29
CA GLY A 198 20.06 -5.04 7.36
C GLY A 198 20.00 -6.40 6.64
N ARG A 199 20.58 -6.47 5.43
CA ARG A 199 20.59 -7.72 4.63
C ARG A 199 21.06 -8.94 5.40
N ALA A 200 22.04 -8.79 6.29
CA ALA A 200 22.63 -9.90 7.03
C ALA A 200 21.71 -10.51 8.10
N GLU A 201 20.68 -9.79 8.54
CA GLU A 201 19.82 -10.25 9.64
C GLU A 201 18.92 -11.41 9.24
N TYR A 202 18.32 -11.35 8.05
CA TYR A 202 17.44 -12.41 7.51
C TYR A 202 17.88 -12.92 6.13
N GLY A 203 19.00 -12.45 5.60
CA GLY A 203 19.51 -12.86 4.28
C GLY A 203 18.70 -12.31 3.10
N GLU A 204 17.93 -11.25 3.30
CA GLU A 204 17.01 -10.69 2.31
C GLU A 204 17.75 -9.80 1.29
N SER A 205 17.63 -10.10 0.01
CA SER A 205 18.29 -9.31 -1.07
C SER A 205 17.69 -7.91 -1.22
N LEU A 206 16.44 -7.71 -0.77
CA LEU A 206 15.72 -6.44 -0.83
C LEU A 206 15.81 -5.62 0.46
N ALA A 207 16.45 -6.12 1.52
CA ALA A 207 16.53 -5.47 2.81
C ALA A 207 17.45 -4.26 2.83
N GLY A 208 17.19 -3.39 3.82
CA GLY A 208 17.99 -2.22 4.17
C GLY A 208 17.83 -1.05 3.21
N LYS A 209 18.82 -0.16 3.22
CA LYS A 209 18.84 1.04 2.36
C LYS A 209 18.93 0.67 0.88
N ARG A 210 18.13 1.38 0.04
CA ARG A 210 18.02 1.11 -1.40
C ARG A 210 17.89 2.40 -2.19
N PHE A 211 18.57 2.45 -3.34
CA PHE A 211 18.62 3.65 -4.19
C PHE A 211 18.09 3.38 -5.61
N PRO A 212 16.83 2.91 -5.77
CA PRO A 212 16.29 2.52 -7.08
C PRO A 212 15.89 3.72 -7.95
N LYS A 213 15.67 4.90 -7.36
CA LYS A 213 15.27 6.10 -8.08
C LYS A 213 16.47 6.84 -8.66
N ALA A 214 16.26 7.51 -9.79
CA ALA A 214 17.27 8.34 -10.40
C ALA A 214 17.64 9.53 -9.50
N LYS A 215 18.93 9.84 -9.45
CA LYS A 215 19.45 11.02 -8.77
C LYS A 215 19.00 12.29 -9.51
N MET A 216 18.41 13.23 -8.79
CA MET A 216 18.13 14.57 -9.28
C MET A 216 19.44 15.39 -9.30
N ALA A 217 19.75 16.03 -10.41
CA ALA A 217 20.95 16.87 -10.58
C ALA A 217 20.73 18.28 -9.99
N ILE A 218 20.41 18.33 -8.68
CA ILE A 218 20.11 19.56 -7.95
C ILE A 218 20.91 19.61 -6.65
N ASP A 219 21.16 20.82 -6.13
CA ASP A 219 21.79 20.98 -4.82
C ASP A 219 20.74 20.88 -3.72
N GLY A 220 20.98 20.01 -2.73
CA GLY A 220 20.15 19.80 -1.55
C GLY A 220 20.46 20.76 -0.39
N PHE A 221 21.40 21.70 -0.56
CA PHE A 221 21.83 22.65 0.48
C PHE A 221 21.44 24.08 0.14
N ASP A 222 21.28 24.90 1.16
CA ASP A 222 21.16 26.36 1.02
C ASP A 222 22.55 27.04 0.82
N SER A 223 22.57 28.35 0.65
CA SER A 223 23.81 29.13 0.48
C SER A 223 24.72 29.15 1.71
N GLN A 224 24.24 28.69 2.87
CA GLN A 224 24.98 28.59 4.12
C GLN A 224 25.46 27.16 4.41
N GLY A 225 25.11 26.21 3.54
CA GLY A 225 25.46 24.80 3.68
C GLY A 225 24.51 23.99 4.59
N ASN A 226 23.34 24.53 4.95
CA ASN A 226 22.33 23.77 5.66
C ASN A 226 21.47 22.97 4.67
N LEU A 227 20.94 21.84 5.11
CA LEU A 227 19.98 21.07 4.32
C LEU A 227 18.74 21.93 3.99
N LEU A 228 18.30 21.87 2.74
CA LEU A 228 17.02 22.46 2.35
C LEU A 228 15.86 21.75 3.07
N PRO A 229 14.76 22.47 3.32
CA PRO A 229 13.54 21.82 3.81
C PRO A 229 13.12 20.66 2.91
N LEU A 230 12.52 19.62 3.47
CA LEU A 230 12.13 18.37 2.82
C LEU A 230 13.31 17.46 2.40
N VAL A 231 14.55 17.82 2.66
CA VAL A 231 15.71 16.93 2.62
C VAL A 231 15.92 16.40 4.05
N THR A 232 16.05 15.09 4.21
CA THR A 232 16.07 14.45 5.54
C THR A 232 17.48 14.27 6.10
N THR A 233 18.48 14.11 5.22
CA THR A 233 19.88 13.85 5.64
C THR A 233 20.86 14.15 4.51
N ASP A 234 22.14 14.34 4.84
CA ASP A 234 23.28 14.32 3.91
C ASP A 234 24.12 13.04 4.02
N ASP A 235 23.70 12.11 4.86
CA ASP A 235 24.31 10.79 5.01
C ASP A 235 23.46 9.73 4.28
N ALA A 236 23.92 9.30 3.13
CA ALA A 236 23.29 8.22 2.39
C ALA A 236 23.37 6.89 3.15
N GLY A 237 24.42 6.68 3.94
CA GLY A 237 24.76 5.38 4.52
C GLY A 237 25.16 4.35 3.46
N GLU A 238 25.30 3.12 3.88
CA GLU A 238 25.67 2.00 3.01
C GLU A 238 24.42 1.30 2.48
N GLU A 239 24.46 0.89 1.21
CA GLU A 239 23.39 0.09 0.60
C GLU A 239 23.19 -1.22 1.38
N SER A 240 21.95 -1.60 1.59
CA SER A 240 21.55 -2.79 2.36
C SER A 240 21.82 -2.73 3.86
N ALA A 241 22.32 -1.61 4.40
CA ALA A 241 22.39 -1.40 5.85
C ALA A 241 20.97 -1.14 6.43
N GLY A 242 20.72 -1.69 7.61
CA GLY A 242 19.49 -1.42 8.36
C GLY A 242 19.46 -0.04 8.98
N ASP A 243 18.27 0.48 9.27
CA ASP A 243 18.06 1.72 10.05
C ASP A 243 16.68 1.73 10.72
N LYS A 244 16.31 2.85 11.34
CA LYS A 244 15.01 3.02 12.04
C LYS A 244 13.99 3.84 11.23
N ASN A 245 14.30 4.19 10.00
CA ASN A 245 13.37 4.94 9.16
C ASN A 245 12.24 4.05 8.66
N VAL A 246 11.04 4.61 8.60
CA VAL A 246 9.84 3.94 8.09
C VAL A 246 9.45 4.47 6.72
N MET A 247 8.64 3.71 6.00
CA MET A 247 8.02 4.17 4.74
C MET A 247 7.27 5.48 4.97
N VAL A 248 7.37 6.39 4.03
CA VAL A 248 6.69 7.70 4.08
C VAL A 248 5.19 7.57 4.35
N TYR A 249 4.66 8.40 5.24
CA TYR A 249 3.23 8.55 5.48
C TYR A 249 2.63 9.66 4.62
N SER A 250 1.35 9.53 4.30
CA SER A 250 0.60 10.51 3.51
C SER A 250 -0.89 10.44 3.86
N PHE A 251 -1.65 11.42 3.39
CA PHE A 251 -3.10 11.26 3.29
C PHE A 251 -3.49 10.71 1.92
N ARG A 252 -4.62 10.01 1.88
CA ARG A 252 -5.40 9.73 0.67
C ARG A 252 -6.56 10.71 0.68
N LEU A 253 -6.70 11.49 -0.38
CA LEU A 253 -7.68 12.58 -0.43
C LEU A 253 -8.90 12.18 -1.26
N CYS A 254 -10.09 12.51 -0.77
CA CYS A 254 -11.31 12.44 -1.56
C CYS A 254 -11.60 13.82 -2.13
N LEU A 255 -11.46 13.99 -3.44
CA LEU A 255 -11.49 15.25 -4.15
C LEU A 255 -12.61 15.28 -5.17
N THR A 256 -12.97 16.49 -5.65
CA THR A 256 -13.94 16.67 -6.73
C THR A 256 -13.66 17.93 -7.54
N GLU A 257 -14.09 17.92 -8.80
CA GLU A 257 -14.21 19.11 -9.67
C GLU A 257 -15.68 19.58 -9.79
N ASN A 258 -16.64 18.81 -9.24
CA ASN A 258 -18.06 19.15 -9.33
C ASN A 258 -18.39 20.32 -8.43
N PRO A 259 -18.80 21.50 -8.96
CA PRO A 259 -19.04 22.72 -8.17
C PRO A 259 -20.17 22.56 -7.13
N ASP A 260 -21.13 21.64 -7.34
CA ASP A 260 -22.22 21.40 -6.40
C ASP A 260 -21.76 20.67 -5.14
N ASN A 261 -20.67 19.88 -5.25
CA ASN A 261 -20.08 19.10 -4.15
C ASN A 261 -18.71 19.63 -3.68
N LEU A 262 -18.22 20.70 -4.29
CA LEU A 262 -16.87 21.19 -4.03
C LEU A 262 -16.82 22.12 -2.81
N VAL A 263 -15.94 21.80 -1.87
CA VAL A 263 -15.45 22.70 -0.83
C VAL A 263 -14.07 23.19 -1.27
N PRO A 264 -13.82 24.50 -1.37
CA PRO A 264 -12.53 25.02 -1.78
C PRO A 264 -11.40 24.46 -0.91
N MET A 265 -10.26 24.12 -1.54
CA MET A 265 -9.10 23.66 -0.80
C MET A 265 -8.69 24.69 0.26
N PRO A 266 -8.57 24.31 1.55
CA PRO A 266 -8.17 25.24 2.60
C PRO A 266 -6.80 25.86 2.30
N LYS A 267 -6.70 27.17 2.48
CA LYS A 267 -5.39 27.83 2.41
C LYS A 267 -4.58 27.43 3.63
N PRO A 268 -3.31 26.99 3.46
CA PRO A 268 -2.49 26.64 4.60
C PRO A 268 -2.20 27.88 5.45
N ALA A 269 -2.33 27.73 6.77
CA ALA A 269 -1.91 28.76 7.70
C ALA A 269 -0.38 28.93 7.68
N ASN A 270 0.10 30.17 7.70
CA ASN A 270 1.54 30.47 7.74
C ASN A 270 2.37 29.82 6.62
N TYR A 271 1.81 29.76 5.39
CA TYR A 271 2.51 29.18 4.24
C TYR A 271 3.89 29.81 4.06
N ASN A 272 4.91 28.95 4.07
CA ASN A 272 6.30 29.37 3.79
C ASN A 272 6.73 28.80 2.44
N PRO A 273 6.82 29.63 1.37
CA PRO A 273 7.24 29.15 0.05
C PRO A 273 8.68 28.61 0.03
N ALA A 274 9.55 29.01 0.95
CA ALA A 274 10.91 28.48 1.04
C ALA A 274 10.95 26.99 1.38
N ARG A 275 9.89 26.43 1.99
CA ARG A 275 9.78 25.01 2.26
C ARG A 275 9.88 24.16 1.00
N PHE A 276 9.46 24.70 -0.16
CA PHE A 276 9.42 24.00 -1.44
C PHE A 276 10.57 24.38 -2.38
N GLU A 277 11.65 24.98 -1.85
CA GLU A 277 12.81 25.35 -2.67
C GLU A 277 13.42 24.14 -3.39
N ILE A 278 13.51 23.00 -2.72
CA ILE A 278 14.00 21.76 -3.35
C ILE A 278 13.13 21.31 -4.53
N VAL A 279 11.81 21.52 -4.45
CA VAL A 279 10.85 21.19 -5.52
C VAL A 279 11.03 22.15 -6.70
N ARG A 280 11.24 23.46 -6.45
CA ARG A 280 11.55 24.44 -7.52
C ARG A 280 12.81 24.06 -8.26
N ARG A 281 13.87 23.71 -7.54
CA ARG A 281 15.14 23.26 -8.16
C ARG A 281 14.93 22.03 -9.03
N ALA A 282 14.15 21.07 -8.57
CA ALA A 282 13.82 19.86 -9.33
C ALA A 282 13.04 20.20 -10.62
N LEU A 283 12.02 21.05 -10.54
CA LEU A 283 11.26 21.53 -11.70
C LEU A 283 12.16 22.27 -12.71
N GLN A 284 13.06 23.14 -12.24
CA GLN A 284 14.04 23.87 -13.07
C GLN A 284 15.05 22.93 -13.74
N ALA A 285 15.42 21.83 -13.05
CA ALA A 285 16.28 20.79 -13.59
C ALA A 285 15.57 19.83 -14.56
N GLY A 286 14.28 20.03 -14.80
CA GLY A 286 13.51 19.23 -15.77
C GLY A 286 12.64 18.12 -15.19
N GLU A 287 12.54 18.00 -13.86
CA GLU A 287 11.58 17.06 -13.26
C GLU A 287 10.16 17.45 -13.65
N ARG A 288 9.36 16.47 -14.09
CA ARG A 288 7.97 16.68 -14.53
C ARG A 288 6.96 15.86 -13.72
N ARG A 289 7.40 14.83 -12.98
CA ARG A 289 6.55 14.02 -12.10
C ARG A 289 6.54 14.61 -10.69
N VAL A 290 5.95 15.82 -10.58
CA VAL A 290 5.72 16.53 -9.32
C VAL A 290 4.23 16.69 -9.15
N GLY A 291 3.70 16.22 -8.02
CA GLY A 291 2.27 16.23 -7.75
C GLY A 291 1.78 14.88 -7.20
N PHE A 292 0.55 14.50 -7.55
CA PHE A 292 -0.06 13.25 -7.10
C PHE A 292 -1.02 12.71 -8.16
N ASP A 293 -1.23 11.40 -8.14
CA ASP A 293 -2.10 10.73 -9.10
C ASP A 293 -3.57 10.90 -8.69
N LEU A 294 -4.46 10.96 -9.69
CA LEU A 294 -5.90 11.11 -9.52
C LEU A 294 -6.62 9.92 -10.14
N TYR A 295 -7.39 9.19 -9.34
CA TYR A 295 -8.16 8.05 -9.81
C TYR A 295 -9.67 8.31 -9.67
N PRO A 296 -10.47 8.03 -10.73
CA PRO A 296 -11.91 8.22 -10.68
C PRO A 296 -12.58 7.37 -9.59
N LEU A 297 -13.48 7.99 -8.85
CA LEU A 297 -14.36 7.37 -7.87
C LEU A 297 -15.84 7.53 -8.28
N PRO A 298 -16.76 6.76 -7.70
CA PRO A 298 -18.19 7.02 -7.85
C PRO A 298 -18.58 8.44 -7.42
N GLY A 299 -19.73 8.91 -7.86
CA GLY A 299 -20.26 10.23 -7.48
C GLY A 299 -19.51 11.41 -8.10
N GLY A 300 -18.70 11.22 -9.12
CA GLY A 300 -17.91 12.29 -9.75
C GLY A 300 -16.76 12.78 -8.86
N LYS A 301 -16.28 11.90 -7.99
CA LYS A 301 -15.15 12.14 -7.08
C LYS A 301 -13.84 11.59 -7.65
N LEU A 302 -12.74 11.95 -7.00
CA LEU A 302 -11.39 11.55 -7.35
C LEU A 302 -10.64 11.13 -6.08
N ASP A 303 -9.93 10.02 -6.15
CA ASP A 303 -8.96 9.62 -5.13
C ASP A 303 -7.62 10.31 -5.43
N GLY A 304 -7.15 11.14 -4.50
CA GLY A 304 -5.83 11.74 -4.55
C GLY A 304 -4.80 10.85 -3.89
N ASN A 305 -3.95 10.23 -4.73
CA ASN A 305 -2.93 9.28 -4.28
C ASN A 305 -1.52 9.90 -4.38
N ASN A 306 -0.51 9.24 -3.82
CA ASN A 306 0.88 9.59 -4.09
C ASN A 306 1.21 9.38 -5.58
N SER A 307 2.27 10.04 -6.06
CA SER A 307 2.73 9.87 -7.45
C SER A 307 3.59 8.63 -7.59
N ILE A 308 3.16 7.66 -8.39
CA ILE A 308 3.94 6.43 -8.66
C ILE A 308 5.22 6.82 -9.42
N GLY A 309 6.39 6.51 -8.85
CA GLY A 309 7.69 6.85 -9.41
C GLY A 309 8.06 8.34 -9.40
N GLY A 310 7.20 9.22 -8.87
CA GLY A 310 7.49 10.63 -8.68
C GLY A 310 8.51 10.89 -7.57
N GLN A 311 9.20 12.02 -7.66
CA GLN A 311 10.20 12.43 -6.66
C GLN A 311 9.56 13.21 -5.50
N PHE A 312 8.44 13.91 -5.76
CA PHE A 312 7.70 14.71 -4.81
C PHE A 312 6.21 14.45 -4.95
N SER A 313 5.56 14.12 -3.83
CA SER A 313 4.13 13.78 -3.79
C SER A 313 3.49 14.22 -2.46
N LEU A 314 2.30 13.69 -2.14
CA LEU A 314 1.61 13.93 -0.86
C LEU A 314 2.34 13.33 0.36
N GLY A 315 3.38 12.53 0.17
CA GLY A 315 4.14 11.91 1.24
C GLY A 315 5.15 12.86 1.86
N LEU A 316 5.10 13.05 3.18
CA LEU A 316 6.10 13.77 3.97
C LEU A 316 7.21 12.81 4.38
N VAL A 317 8.26 12.70 3.54
CA VAL A 317 9.39 11.79 3.78
C VAL A 317 10.06 12.10 5.11
N GLY A 318 10.24 11.06 5.96
CA GLY A 318 10.80 11.16 7.31
C GLY A 318 9.83 11.68 8.38
N GLY A 319 8.66 12.22 7.98
CA GLY A 319 7.68 12.80 8.93
C GLY A 319 7.00 11.81 9.84
N GLY A 320 7.02 10.52 9.52
CA GLY A 320 6.40 9.44 10.29
C GLY A 320 7.33 8.67 11.23
N ASN A 321 8.63 8.98 11.24
CA ASN A 321 9.62 8.15 11.95
C ASN A 321 9.35 8.03 13.47
N ASP A 322 8.85 9.08 14.11
CA ASP A 322 8.57 9.12 15.55
C ASP A 322 7.14 8.68 15.91
N TRP A 323 6.29 8.37 14.92
CA TRP A 323 4.89 8.01 15.13
C TRP A 323 4.69 6.84 16.08
N HIS A 324 5.52 5.81 15.97
CA HIS A 324 5.43 4.59 16.76
C HIS A 324 5.64 4.84 18.26
N SER A 325 6.47 5.82 18.65
CA SER A 325 6.84 6.12 20.03
C SER A 325 6.09 7.32 20.63
N ALA A 326 5.34 8.06 19.77
CA ALA A 326 4.60 9.23 20.19
C ALA A 326 3.35 8.84 21.01
N ASP A 327 3.07 9.61 22.06
CA ASP A 327 1.79 9.57 22.77
C ASP A 327 0.66 10.21 21.96
N GLU A 328 -0.54 10.28 22.53
CA GLU A 328 -1.73 10.86 21.88
C GLU A 328 -1.46 12.29 21.34
N ALA A 329 -0.85 13.15 22.15
CA ALA A 329 -0.54 14.53 21.77
C ALA A 329 0.54 14.61 20.68
N GLY A 330 1.58 13.75 20.79
CA GLY A 330 2.64 13.64 19.80
C GLY A 330 2.11 13.14 18.45
N ARG A 331 1.24 12.13 18.44
CA ARG A 331 0.58 11.65 17.20
C ARG A 331 -0.33 12.71 16.58
N GLN A 332 -1.08 13.45 17.38
CA GLN A 332 -1.85 14.57 16.89
C GLN A 332 -0.96 15.63 16.23
N ALA A 333 0.18 15.96 16.84
CA ALA A 333 1.13 16.91 16.25
C ALA A 333 1.72 16.40 14.92
N ILE A 334 2.05 15.11 14.82
CA ILE A 334 2.54 14.49 13.58
C ILE A 334 1.43 14.48 12.51
N TRP A 335 0.19 14.16 12.89
CA TRP A 335 -0.96 14.21 11.99
C TRP A 335 -1.18 15.62 11.42
N GLU A 336 -1.15 16.65 12.28
CA GLU A 336 -1.26 18.06 11.87
C GLU A 336 -0.09 18.48 10.97
N ALA A 337 1.13 18.04 11.24
CA ALA A 337 2.30 18.32 10.39
C ALA A 337 2.14 17.73 8.97
N HIS A 338 1.56 16.53 8.85
CA HIS A 338 1.26 15.91 7.56
C HIS A 338 0.11 16.63 6.85
N LYS A 339 -0.96 17.04 7.56
CA LYS A 339 -2.05 17.85 7.00
C LYS A 339 -1.54 19.17 6.48
N GLN A 340 -0.74 19.88 7.30
CA GLN A 340 -0.13 21.15 6.91
C GLN A 340 0.76 21.00 5.67
N TYR A 341 1.63 19.97 5.62
CA TYR A 341 2.44 19.68 4.44
C TYR A 341 1.58 19.41 3.20
N THR A 342 0.53 18.60 3.33
CA THR A 342 -0.39 18.28 2.24
C THR A 342 -1.05 19.53 1.66
N LEU A 343 -1.59 20.39 2.51
CA LEU A 343 -2.22 21.66 2.10
C LEU A 343 -1.22 22.64 1.50
N GLU A 344 -0.03 22.75 2.07
CA GLU A 344 1.06 23.58 1.55
C GLU A 344 1.55 23.09 0.19
N PHE A 345 1.68 21.78 0.01
CA PHE A 345 2.10 21.20 -1.27
C PHE A 345 1.07 21.43 -2.38
N ILE A 346 -0.24 21.25 -2.09
CA ILE A 346 -1.30 21.57 -3.04
C ILE A 346 -1.32 23.09 -3.35
N HIS A 347 -1.12 23.93 -2.35
CA HIS A 347 -1.02 25.38 -2.55
C HIS A 347 0.17 25.73 -3.43
N PHE A 348 1.34 25.15 -3.19
CA PHE A 348 2.52 25.29 -4.05
C PHE A 348 2.22 24.85 -5.48
N LEU A 349 1.63 23.67 -5.69
CA LEU A 349 1.29 23.16 -7.02
C LEU A 349 0.35 24.08 -7.81
N THR A 350 -0.52 24.82 -7.11
CA THR A 350 -1.55 25.69 -7.73
C THR A 350 -1.12 27.14 -7.89
N THR A 351 -0.11 27.60 -7.16
CA THR A 351 0.23 29.05 -7.10
C THR A 351 1.66 29.40 -7.46
N ASP A 352 2.61 28.45 -7.32
CA ASP A 352 4.03 28.75 -7.54
C ASP A 352 4.36 28.89 -9.05
N PRO A 353 5.03 29.98 -9.48
CA PRO A 353 5.34 30.22 -10.89
C PRO A 353 6.34 29.20 -11.49
N ALA A 354 7.10 28.48 -10.68
CA ALA A 354 8.00 27.43 -11.15
C ALA A 354 7.25 26.16 -11.59
N VAL A 355 6.00 25.98 -11.12
CA VAL A 355 5.15 24.84 -11.51
C VAL A 355 4.60 25.09 -12.92
N PRO A 356 4.73 24.15 -13.87
CA PRO A 356 4.17 24.27 -15.21
C PRO A 356 2.65 24.54 -15.20
N ASP A 357 2.17 25.35 -16.17
CA ASP A 357 0.75 25.72 -16.28
C ASP A 357 -0.18 24.51 -16.36
N SER A 358 0.23 23.46 -17.05
CA SER A 358 -0.55 22.21 -17.15
C SER A 358 -0.81 21.60 -15.77
N ILE A 359 0.20 21.55 -14.90
CA ILE A 359 0.10 21.03 -13.54
C ILE A 359 -0.73 21.99 -12.67
N ARG A 360 -0.44 23.31 -12.71
CA ARG A 360 -1.21 24.31 -11.96
C ARG A 360 -2.70 24.23 -12.28
N ASN A 361 -3.05 24.21 -13.57
CA ASN A 361 -4.43 24.19 -14.04
C ASN A 361 -5.15 22.87 -13.69
N GLN A 362 -4.43 21.75 -13.64
CA GLN A 362 -4.99 20.46 -13.21
C GLN A 362 -5.46 20.51 -11.74
N TYR A 363 -4.56 20.91 -10.85
CA TYR A 363 -4.86 20.90 -9.40
C TYR A 363 -5.72 22.10 -8.96
N ALA A 364 -5.71 23.22 -9.66
CA ALA A 364 -6.52 24.41 -9.32
C ALA A 364 -8.04 24.16 -9.43
N LYS A 365 -8.48 23.13 -10.13
CA LYS A 365 -9.90 22.77 -10.27
C LYS A 365 -10.41 21.95 -9.11
N LEU A 366 -9.51 21.38 -8.31
CA LEU A 366 -9.84 20.42 -7.27
C LEU A 366 -10.23 21.10 -5.96
N GLY A 367 -11.24 20.54 -5.31
CA GLY A 367 -11.58 20.84 -3.94
C GLY A 367 -11.90 19.56 -3.16
N LEU A 368 -12.11 19.70 -1.86
CA LEU A 368 -12.60 18.63 -1.00
C LEU A 368 -14.07 18.34 -1.31
N CYS A 369 -14.54 17.12 -0.99
CA CYS A 369 -15.93 16.75 -1.21
C CYS A 369 -16.80 17.17 -0.03
N LYS A 370 -17.86 17.96 -0.28
CA LYS A 370 -18.77 18.47 0.74
C LYS A 370 -19.51 17.37 1.50
N ASP A 371 -19.77 16.25 0.84
CA ASP A 371 -20.48 15.09 1.39
C ASP A 371 -19.56 14.05 2.05
N GLU A 372 -18.25 14.31 2.09
CA GLU A 372 -17.27 13.45 2.76
C GLU A 372 -16.67 14.15 3.98
N PHE A 373 -16.39 13.38 5.02
CA PHE A 373 -15.65 13.80 6.22
C PHE A 373 -16.14 15.10 6.86
N ALA A 374 -17.47 15.35 6.89
CA ALA A 374 -18.05 16.59 7.40
C ALA A 374 -17.61 16.92 8.85
N GLY A 375 -17.40 15.91 9.69
CA GLY A 375 -16.87 16.07 11.06
C GLY A 375 -15.36 16.36 11.14
N TRP A 376 -14.65 16.41 9.99
CA TRP A 376 -13.21 16.61 9.86
C TRP A 376 -12.86 17.73 8.87
N ASP A 377 -13.70 18.75 8.80
CA ASP A 377 -13.57 19.85 7.83
C ASP A 377 -13.41 19.36 6.37
N HIS A 378 -14.09 18.25 6.05
CA HIS A 378 -14.03 17.57 4.74
C HIS A 378 -12.65 17.01 4.37
N PHE A 379 -11.70 17.03 5.28
CA PHE A 379 -10.36 16.46 5.10
C PHE A 379 -10.32 15.01 5.59
N SER A 380 -9.46 14.16 4.98
CA SER A 380 -9.31 12.76 5.38
C SER A 380 -8.91 12.63 6.86
N PRO A 381 -9.64 11.87 7.69
CA PRO A 381 -9.30 11.69 9.10
C PRO A 381 -8.12 10.77 9.35
N ALA A 382 -7.85 9.83 8.43
CA ALA A 382 -6.87 8.78 8.61
C ALA A 382 -5.53 9.12 7.93
N LEU A 383 -4.45 9.13 8.70
CA LEU A 383 -3.10 9.14 8.15
C LEU A 383 -2.74 7.73 7.68
N TYR A 384 -2.20 7.61 6.47
CA TYR A 384 -1.76 6.33 5.91
C TYR A 384 -0.43 5.90 6.56
N VAL A 385 -0.55 5.18 7.67
CA VAL A 385 0.56 4.52 8.36
C VAL A 385 0.86 3.23 7.62
N ARG A 386 1.88 3.23 6.74
CA ARG A 386 2.23 2.09 5.90
C ARG A 386 2.95 0.98 6.65
N GLU A 387 3.72 1.36 7.64
CA GLU A 387 4.37 0.48 8.60
C GLU A 387 4.61 1.21 9.92
N SER A 388 4.71 0.45 11.00
CA SER A 388 5.08 0.95 12.31
C SER A 388 5.86 -0.14 13.04
N ARG A 389 5.58 -0.41 14.34
CA ARG A 389 6.16 -1.57 15.01
C ARG A 389 5.73 -2.86 14.31
N ARG A 390 6.61 -3.82 14.29
CA ARG A 390 6.34 -5.19 13.84
C ARG A 390 6.75 -6.14 14.95
N MET A 391 5.89 -7.08 15.29
CA MET A 391 6.15 -8.09 16.30
C MET A 391 7.38 -8.95 15.96
N ILE A 392 8.08 -9.42 16.97
CA ILE A 392 9.05 -10.51 16.89
C ILE A 392 8.41 -11.72 17.56
N GLY A 393 7.49 -12.36 16.83
CA GLY A 393 6.68 -13.47 17.30
C GLY A 393 7.32 -14.84 17.08
N MET A 394 6.46 -15.88 16.97
CA MET A 394 6.90 -17.26 16.80
C MET A 394 7.39 -17.58 15.38
N HIS A 395 6.98 -16.82 14.37
CA HIS A 395 7.48 -16.89 12.99
C HIS A 395 7.58 -15.48 12.42
N VAL A 396 8.71 -15.13 11.83
CA VAL A 396 8.93 -13.83 11.19
C VAL A 396 8.78 -14.00 9.68
N ILE A 397 7.71 -13.47 9.09
CA ILE A 397 7.52 -13.48 7.64
C ILE A 397 8.56 -12.60 6.96
N SER A 398 9.32 -13.16 6.04
CA SER A 398 10.43 -12.54 5.35
C SER A 398 10.22 -12.53 3.82
N GLN A 399 11.16 -11.92 3.09
CA GLN A 399 11.23 -12.02 1.63
C GLN A 399 11.13 -13.46 1.13
N ARG A 400 11.74 -14.41 1.86
CA ARG A 400 11.74 -15.82 1.49
C ARG A 400 10.33 -16.41 1.51
N ASP A 401 9.54 -16.12 2.54
CA ASP A 401 8.16 -16.61 2.65
C ASP A 401 7.31 -16.13 1.47
N ILE A 402 7.56 -14.90 0.98
CA ILE A 402 6.82 -14.28 -0.11
C ILE A 402 7.28 -14.79 -1.47
N LEU A 403 8.60 -14.78 -1.74
CA LEU A 403 9.13 -15.07 -3.06
C LEU A 403 9.36 -16.57 -3.33
N GLU A 404 9.68 -17.36 -2.30
CA GLU A 404 9.84 -18.82 -2.41
C GLU A 404 8.52 -19.55 -2.07
N SER A 405 7.69 -18.95 -1.21
CA SER A 405 6.40 -19.47 -0.73
C SER A 405 6.50 -20.93 -0.26
N PRO A 406 7.29 -21.18 0.77
CA PRO A 406 7.33 -22.51 1.36
C PRO A 406 5.94 -22.87 1.90
N GLU A 407 5.58 -24.12 1.78
CA GLU A 407 4.36 -24.64 2.41
C GLU A 407 4.45 -24.46 3.94
N GLN A 408 3.37 -24.01 4.55
CA GLN A 408 3.27 -23.82 6.00
C GLN A 408 2.32 -24.84 6.60
N ASP A 409 2.61 -25.33 7.81
CA ASP A 409 1.77 -26.29 8.50
C ASP A 409 0.51 -25.66 9.13
N ASP A 410 0.52 -24.34 9.30
CA ASP A 410 -0.51 -23.58 10.04
C ASP A 410 -1.02 -22.32 9.29
N PRO A 411 -1.34 -22.39 7.97
CA PRO A 411 -1.79 -21.22 7.24
C PRO A 411 -3.16 -20.72 7.74
N ILE A 412 -3.27 -19.41 7.98
CA ILE A 412 -4.52 -18.73 8.34
C ILE A 412 -5.06 -17.83 7.25
N ALA A 413 -4.26 -17.54 6.27
CA ALA A 413 -4.60 -16.77 5.07
C ALA A 413 -3.60 -17.06 3.94
N VAL A 414 -4.00 -16.72 2.72
CA VAL A 414 -3.11 -16.67 1.55
C VAL A 414 -3.08 -15.23 1.05
N SER A 415 -1.91 -14.60 1.04
CA SER A 415 -1.73 -13.30 0.41
C SER A 415 -1.07 -13.43 -0.96
N SER A 416 -1.23 -12.41 -1.80
CA SER A 416 -0.71 -12.40 -3.17
C SER A 416 -0.28 -11.00 -3.63
N PHE A 417 -0.19 -10.04 -2.73
CA PHE A 417 0.28 -8.70 -3.08
C PHE A 417 1.81 -8.72 -3.31
N PRO A 418 2.33 -7.98 -4.30
CA PRO A 418 3.77 -7.87 -4.52
C PRO A 418 4.49 -7.21 -3.35
N ILE A 419 5.81 -7.42 -3.23
CA ILE A 419 6.66 -6.64 -2.33
C ILE A 419 6.76 -5.24 -2.93
N ASP A 420 6.18 -4.24 -2.27
CA ASP A 420 6.10 -2.85 -2.72
C ASP A 420 6.26 -1.90 -1.52
N SER A 421 7.37 -1.14 -1.49
CA SER A 421 7.64 -0.16 -0.44
C SER A 421 7.72 1.26 -0.98
N HIS A 422 7.91 2.20 -0.08
CA HIS A 422 7.97 3.63 -0.38
C HIS A 422 9.26 4.27 0.12
N ASP A 423 9.52 5.52 -0.31
CA ASP A 423 10.65 6.31 0.15
C ASP A 423 10.68 6.40 1.68
N CYS A 424 11.87 6.22 2.26
CA CYS A 424 12.12 6.37 3.68
C CYS A 424 12.91 7.65 3.97
N GLN A 425 13.81 8.03 3.05
CA GLN A 425 14.65 9.22 3.16
C GLN A 425 14.75 9.99 1.85
N ARG A 426 15.06 11.28 1.95
CA ARG A 426 15.53 12.12 0.83
C ARG A 426 16.91 12.64 1.19
N VAL A 427 17.92 12.20 0.43
CA VAL A 427 19.33 12.37 0.77
C VAL A 427 19.98 13.41 -0.13
N ALA A 428 20.62 14.44 0.45
CA ALA A 428 21.52 15.34 -0.26
C ALA A 428 22.92 14.72 -0.33
N LEU A 429 23.43 14.46 -1.53
CA LEU A 429 24.71 13.77 -1.70
C LEU A 429 25.89 14.75 -1.63
N LYS A 430 26.92 14.42 -0.85
CA LYS A 430 28.19 15.14 -0.84
C LYS A 430 28.87 14.98 -2.20
N GLY A 431 28.85 15.94 -3.03
CA GLY A 431 29.33 15.86 -4.43
C GLY A 431 28.25 16.21 -5.44
N GLY A 432 27.09 16.61 -4.94
CA GLY A 432 25.96 17.13 -5.69
C GLY A 432 24.93 16.08 -6.05
N GLY A 433 23.70 16.52 -6.04
CA GLY A 433 22.51 15.73 -6.32
C GLY A 433 21.69 15.39 -5.08
N VAL A 434 20.42 15.11 -5.33
CA VAL A 434 19.47 14.63 -4.32
C VAL A 434 18.86 13.33 -4.80
N ILE A 435 18.68 12.38 -3.89
CA ILE A 435 18.08 11.08 -4.21
C ILE A 435 17.04 10.68 -3.16
N ASN A 436 15.92 10.15 -3.61
CA ASN A 436 14.97 9.48 -2.72
C ASN A 436 15.42 8.02 -2.53
N GLU A 437 15.43 7.58 -1.30
CA GLU A 437 15.96 6.30 -0.87
C GLU A 437 14.85 5.49 -0.17
N GLY A 438 14.83 4.17 -0.34
CA GLY A 438 13.99 3.21 0.39
C GLY A 438 12.92 2.50 -0.44
N THR A 439 12.54 3.02 -1.60
CA THR A 439 11.52 2.38 -2.44
C THR A 439 11.95 0.99 -2.91
N ILE A 440 11.07 0.02 -2.75
CA ILE A 440 11.10 -1.25 -3.51
C ILE A 440 9.94 -1.15 -4.50
N PHE A 441 10.24 -1.05 -5.80
CA PHE A 441 9.20 -1.15 -6.82
C PHE A 441 8.61 -2.57 -6.82
N PRO A 442 7.34 -2.77 -7.22
CA PRO A 442 6.66 -4.04 -7.09
C PRO A 442 7.50 -5.22 -7.58
N VAL A 443 7.86 -6.12 -6.65
CA VAL A 443 8.61 -7.35 -6.92
C VAL A 443 7.67 -8.54 -6.72
N ARG A 444 7.59 -9.37 -7.74
CA ARG A 444 6.76 -10.57 -7.78
C ARG A 444 7.61 -11.78 -8.07
N ARG A 445 7.09 -12.95 -7.75
CA ARG A 445 7.70 -14.22 -8.11
C ARG A 445 7.61 -14.44 -9.64
N GLU A 446 8.67 -14.91 -10.26
CA GLU A 446 8.69 -15.19 -11.71
C GLU A 446 8.12 -16.55 -12.08
N ASN A 447 7.85 -17.45 -11.12
CA ASN A 447 7.35 -18.78 -11.41
C ASN A 447 5.83 -18.79 -11.66
N PRO A 448 5.36 -18.90 -12.92
CA PRO A 448 3.93 -18.85 -13.25
C PRO A 448 3.14 -20.03 -12.68
N LYS A 449 3.76 -21.17 -12.34
CA LYS A 449 3.07 -22.35 -11.78
C LYS A 449 2.70 -22.19 -10.32
N GLN A 450 3.42 -21.34 -9.56
CA GLN A 450 3.16 -21.10 -8.14
C GLN A 450 2.46 -19.78 -7.89
N GLY A 451 2.25 -18.96 -8.94
CA GLY A 451 1.66 -17.63 -8.83
C GLY A 451 2.45 -16.71 -7.91
N TYR A 452 1.76 -15.69 -7.39
CA TYR A 452 2.34 -14.74 -6.44
C TYR A 452 1.87 -14.99 -5.00
N ALA A 453 1.06 -16.03 -4.80
CA ALA A 453 0.47 -16.35 -3.51
C ALA A 453 1.49 -16.98 -2.57
N TYR A 454 1.34 -16.67 -1.30
CA TYR A 454 2.11 -17.23 -0.22
C TYR A 454 1.24 -17.37 1.02
N HIS A 455 1.57 -18.34 1.88
CA HIS A 455 0.89 -18.56 3.14
C HIS A 455 1.24 -17.48 4.17
N VAL A 456 0.23 -17.06 4.95
CA VAL A 456 0.41 -16.36 6.21
C VAL A 456 0.18 -17.36 7.33
N PRO A 457 1.22 -17.78 8.06
CA PRO A 457 1.10 -18.79 9.11
C PRO A 457 0.49 -18.19 10.40
N TYR A 458 -0.22 -19.00 11.19
CA TYR A 458 -0.76 -18.62 12.49
C TYR A 458 0.31 -18.10 13.45
N ARG A 459 1.48 -18.73 13.43
CA ARG A 459 2.64 -18.34 14.25
C ARG A 459 3.14 -16.90 13.99
N ALA A 460 2.75 -16.29 12.89
CA ALA A 460 3.12 -14.89 12.61
C ALA A 460 2.22 -13.87 13.32
N VAL A 461 1.04 -14.28 13.83
CA VAL A 461 0.11 -13.39 14.51
C VAL A 461 0.05 -13.62 16.02
N VAL A 462 0.86 -14.52 16.57
CA VAL A 462 0.94 -14.81 18.01
C VAL A 462 2.30 -14.44 18.59
N PRO A 463 2.34 -13.80 19.77
CA PRO A 463 3.58 -13.55 20.51
C PRO A 463 4.25 -14.85 20.94
N LYS A 464 5.48 -14.78 21.41
CA LYS A 464 6.12 -15.88 22.13
C LYS A 464 5.35 -16.14 23.44
N PRO A 465 5.14 -17.40 23.83
CA PRO A 465 4.27 -17.73 24.96
C PRO A 465 4.76 -17.23 26.33
N ASP A 466 6.07 -17.01 26.48
CA ASP A 466 6.67 -16.44 27.67
C ASP A 466 6.48 -14.90 27.77
N GLN A 467 6.06 -14.24 26.70
CA GLN A 467 5.81 -12.80 26.64
C GLN A 467 4.35 -12.44 26.79
N CYS A 468 3.46 -13.07 25.98
CA CYS A 468 2.03 -12.87 26.12
C CYS A 468 1.25 -14.09 25.60
N ASP A 469 0.37 -14.66 26.43
CA ASP A 469 -0.36 -15.90 26.12
C ASP A 469 -1.82 -15.70 25.70
N ASN A 470 -2.36 -14.49 25.75
CA ASN A 470 -3.75 -14.18 25.39
C ASN A 470 -3.91 -12.99 24.43
N LEU A 471 -2.90 -12.74 23.59
CA LEU A 471 -2.89 -11.65 22.61
C LEU A 471 -2.70 -12.19 21.19
N LEU A 472 -3.46 -11.64 20.23
CA LEU A 472 -3.29 -11.84 18.79
C LEU A 472 -2.96 -10.50 18.13
N VAL A 473 -2.01 -10.50 17.17
CA VAL A 473 -1.48 -9.29 16.52
C VAL A 473 -1.57 -9.43 15.00
N PRO A 474 -2.75 -9.28 14.39
CA PRO A 474 -2.94 -9.51 12.95
C PRO A 474 -2.40 -8.40 12.04
N ILE A 475 -2.13 -7.19 12.56
CA ILE A 475 -1.75 -6.02 11.75
C ILE A 475 -0.27 -5.70 11.90
N ALA A 476 0.20 -5.42 13.12
CA ALA A 476 1.61 -5.28 13.46
C ALA A 476 2.27 -6.66 13.63
N LEU A 477 1.89 -7.61 12.77
CA LEU A 477 2.28 -9.01 12.85
C LEU A 477 3.80 -9.20 12.69
N SER A 478 4.24 -10.41 12.97
CA SER A 478 5.66 -10.75 12.97
C SER A 478 6.19 -10.88 11.53
N CYS A 479 6.90 -9.85 11.08
CA CYS A 479 7.50 -9.80 9.75
C CYS A 479 8.68 -8.81 9.68
N THR A 480 9.52 -8.96 8.65
CA THR A 480 10.56 -7.99 8.30
C THR A 480 9.96 -6.75 7.61
N HIS A 481 10.79 -5.69 7.39
CA HIS A 481 10.40 -4.56 6.54
C HIS A 481 10.03 -4.99 5.11
N VAL A 482 10.76 -5.96 4.56
CA VAL A 482 10.45 -6.54 3.24
C VAL A 482 9.13 -7.31 3.31
N GLY A 483 8.90 -8.05 4.40
CA GLY A 483 7.65 -8.77 4.65
C GLY A 483 6.44 -7.85 4.72
N ILE A 484 6.51 -6.78 5.54
CA ILE A 484 5.39 -5.83 5.66
C ILE A 484 5.11 -5.09 4.34
N SER A 485 6.12 -4.92 3.48
CA SER A 485 5.94 -4.30 2.16
C SER A 485 4.96 -5.05 1.25
N SER A 486 4.71 -6.34 1.50
CA SER A 486 3.66 -7.13 0.85
C SER A 486 2.39 -7.26 1.70
N LEU A 487 2.53 -7.37 3.03
CA LEU A 487 1.40 -7.65 3.93
C LEU A 487 0.51 -6.43 4.23
N ARG A 488 1.02 -5.21 4.06
CA ARG A 488 0.42 -3.93 4.48
C ARG A 488 -0.84 -3.48 3.73
N ILE A 489 -1.41 -4.31 2.87
CA ILE A 489 -2.58 -3.94 2.05
C ILE A 489 -3.86 -4.32 2.78
N GLU A 490 -4.87 -3.45 2.72
CA GLU A 490 -6.12 -3.58 3.46
C GLU A 490 -6.82 -4.92 3.22
N GLY A 491 -6.81 -5.45 1.99
CA GLY A 491 -7.36 -6.77 1.68
C GLY A 491 -6.65 -7.90 2.41
N THR A 492 -5.32 -7.84 2.50
CA THR A 492 -4.52 -8.80 3.28
C THR A 492 -4.86 -8.69 4.77
N TRP A 493 -4.93 -7.47 5.29
CA TRP A 493 -5.29 -7.28 6.70
C TRP A 493 -6.71 -7.72 7.02
N MET A 494 -7.69 -7.53 6.12
CA MET A 494 -9.06 -8.02 6.33
C MET A 494 -9.10 -9.54 6.49
N ILE A 495 -8.42 -10.30 5.63
CA ILE A 495 -8.41 -11.77 5.70
C ILE A 495 -7.62 -12.28 6.92
N ILE A 496 -6.49 -11.66 7.27
CA ILE A 496 -5.72 -12.02 8.48
C ILE A 496 -6.52 -11.66 9.73
N GLY A 497 -7.15 -10.49 9.77
CA GLY A 497 -8.00 -10.04 10.87
C GLY A 497 -9.19 -10.96 11.10
N GLN A 498 -9.89 -11.37 10.05
CA GLN A 498 -10.96 -12.38 10.17
C GLN A 498 -10.45 -13.66 10.84
N SER A 499 -9.31 -14.16 10.39
CA SER A 499 -8.71 -15.38 10.95
C SER A 499 -8.31 -15.21 12.42
N ALA A 500 -7.72 -14.07 12.77
CA ALA A 500 -7.38 -13.74 14.15
C ALA A 500 -8.64 -13.63 15.04
N GLY A 501 -9.75 -13.09 14.53
CA GLY A 501 -11.01 -13.01 15.25
C GLY A 501 -11.61 -14.39 15.55
N ILE A 502 -11.60 -15.29 14.56
CA ILE A 502 -12.04 -16.69 14.75
C ILE A 502 -11.16 -17.38 15.80
N ALA A 503 -9.84 -17.21 15.71
CA ALA A 503 -8.89 -17.76 16.67
C ALA A 503 -9.11 -17.18 18.09
N ALA A 504 -9.36 -15.87 18.21
CA ALA A 504 -9.63 -15.21 19.47
C ALA A 504 -10.89 -15.76 20.16
N ALA A 505 -11.99 -15.92 19.42
CA ALA A 505 -13.22 -16.50 19.96
C ALA A 505 -13.02 -17.96 20.40
N MET A 506 -12.28 -18.73 19.59
CA MET A 506 -11.97 -20.13 19.93
C MET A 506 -11.11 -20.21 21.19
N ALA A 507 -10.07 -19.37 21.32
CA ALA A 507 -9.23 -19.31 22.52
C ALA A 507 -10.02 -18.84 23.75
N ALA A 508 -10.88 -17.83 23.61
CA ALA A 508 -11.72 -17.35 24.70
C ALA A 508 -12.71 -18.41 25.20
N ALA A 509 -13.27 -19.21 24.30
CA ALA A 509 -14.14 -20.37 24.68
C ALA A 509 -13.37 -21.46 25.42
N MET A 510 -12.13 -21.76 25.03
CA MET A 510 -11.25 -22.72 25.71
C MET A 510 -10.80 -22.22 27.08
N ALA A 511 -10.45 -20.94 27.19
CA ALA A 511 -10.04 -20.30 28.45
C ALA A 511 -11.16 -20.24 29.49
N ALA A 512 -12.40 -20.45 29.13
CA ALA A 512 -13.52 -20.57 30.09
C ALA A 512 -13.39 -21.77 31.05
N GLY A 513 -12.54 -22.74 30.73
CA GLY A 513 -12.35 -23.96 31.53
C GLY A 513 -10.90 -24.31 31.86
N SER A 514 -9.92 -23.57 31.33
CA SER A 514 -8.49 -23.85 31.50
C SER A 514 -7.62 -22.63 31.10
N ASP A 515 -6.42 -22.52 31.68
CA ASP A 515 -5.44 -21.46 31.33
C ASP A 515 -4.68 -21.84 30.05
N VAL A 516 -5.39 -21.97 28.92
CA VAL A 516 -4.77 -22.28 27.62
C VAL A 516 -4.37 -20.99 26.91
N GLY A 517 -3.13 -20.92 26.45
CA GLY A 517 -2.63 -19.79 25.64
C GLY A 517 -3.13 -19.82 24.20
N VAL A 518 -3.16 -18.68 23.54
CA VAL A 518 -3.50 -18.58 22.10
C VAL A 518 -2.54 -19.41 21.22
N GLN A 519 -1.32 -19.65 21.69
CA GLN A 519 -0.31 -20.49 21.02
C GLN A 519 -0.66 -21.97 20.99
N GLU A 520 -1.53 -22.42 21.90
CA GLU A 520 -1.91 -23.83 22.07
C GLU A 520 -3.21 -24.19 21.34
N LEU A 521 -3.74 -23.28 20.52
CA LEU A 521 -4.96 -23.57 19.75
C LEU A 521 -4.76 -24.81 18.85
N PRO A 522 -5.69 -25.78 18.87
CA PRO A 522 -5.61 -26.93 17.99
C PRO A 522 -5.89 -26.51 16.54
N TYR A 523 -4.83 -26.30 15.77
CA TYR A 523 -4.89 -25.80 14.40
C TYR A 523 -5.88 -26.56 13.49
N PRO A 524 -6.02 -27.91 13.53
CA PRO A 524 -7.02 -28.58 12.70
C PRO A 524 -8.46 -28.09 12.93
N GLN A 525 -8.81 -27.72 14.16
CA GLN A 525 -10.13 -27.15 14.49
C GLN A 525 -10.24 -25.70 14.04
N LEU A 526 -9.18 -24.91 14.21
CA LEU A 526 -9.11 -23.55 13.68
C LEU A 526 -9.25 -23.55 12.15
N ARG A 527 -8.48 -24.39 11.45
CA ARG A 527 -8.54 -24.55 9.99
C ARG A 527 -9.96 -24.87 9.50
N GLN A 528 -10.66 -25.76 10.17
CA GLN A 528 -12.04 -26.11 9.82
C GLN A 528 -12.98 -24.90 9.91
N ARG A 529 -12.86 -24.08 10.96
CA ARG A 529 -13.66 -22.86 11.14
C ARG A 529 -13.32 -21.79 10.11
N LEU A 530 -12.02 -21.61 9.82
CA LEU A 530 -11.56 -20.66 8.79
C LEU A 530 -12.17 -20.99 7.43
N ILE A 531 -12.10 -22.25 6.99
CA ILE A 531 -12.69 -22.69 5.72
C ILE A 531 -14.22 -22.52 5.73
N ALA A 532 -14.89 -22.85 6.84
CA ALA A 532 -16.34 -22.70 6.96
C ALA A 532 -16.81 -21.25 6.83
N GLN A 533 -15.94 -20.27 7.17
CA GLN A 533 -16.19 -18.83 7.00
C GLN A 533 -15.57 -18.23 5.72
N GLY A 534 -15.23 -19.08 4.75
CA GLY A 534 -14.80 -18.66 3.42
C GLY A 534 -13.34 -18.23 3.29
N GLN A 535 -12.48 -18.52 4.28
CA GLN A 535 -11.05 -18.28 4.16
C GLN A 535 -10.39 -19.24 3.17
N VAL A 536 -9.45 -18.72 2.38
CA VAL A 536 -8.61 -19.50 1.47
C VAL A 536 -7.31 -19.82 2.20
N LEU A 537 -7.00 -21.11 2.32
CA LEU A 537 -5.82 -21.62 3.02
C LEU A 537 -4.89 -22.44 2.13
N GLU A 538 -5.34 -22.77 0.93
CA GLU A 538 -4.56 -23.51 -0.06
C GLU A 538 -3.96 -22.53 -1.06
N LEU A 539 -2.70 -22.75 -1.42
CA LEU A 539 -2.08 -21.99 -2.51
C LEU A 539 -2.75 -22.41 -3.82
N PRO A 540 -3.23 -21.47 -4.63
CA PRO A 540 -3.81 -21.81 -5.92
C PRO A 540 -2.74 -22.39 -6.86
N ASP A 541 -3.10 -23.40 -7.63
CA ASP A 541 -2.20 -24.05 -8.61
C ASP A 541 -1.72 -23.08 -9.70
N VAL A 542 -2.60 -22.17 -10.11
CA VAL A 542 -2.33 -21.09 -11.06
C VAL A 542 -3.06 -19.85 -10.59
N ILE A 543 -2.34 -18.73 -10.47
CA ILE A 543 -2.96 -17.42 -10.29
C ILE A 543 -3.03 -16.74 -11.64
N GLU A 544 -4.22 -16.66 -12.21
CA GLU A 544 -4.49 -15.70 -13.27
C GLU A 544 -4.51 -14.30 -12.65
N LEU A 545 -3.42 -13.57 -12.84
CA LEU A 545 -3.45 -12.14 -12.57
C LEU A 545 -4.34 -11.47 -13.60
N PRO A 546 -5.12 -10.46 -13.19
CA PRO A 546 -5.79 -9.64 -14.19
C PRO A 546 -4.73 -9.04 -15.13
N PRO A 547 -5.02 -8.98 -16.42
CA PRO A 547 -4.10 -8.37 -17.36
C PRO A 547 -3.82 -6.93 -16.91
N PRO A 548 -2.62 -6.41 -17.11
CA PRO A 548 -2.26 -5.02 -16.78
C PRO A 548 -3.28 -4.06 -17.39
N ALA A 549 -3.60 -2.99 -16.69
CA ALA A 549 -4.54 -1.99 -17.20
C ALA A 549 -4.10 -1.48 -18.58
N GLY A 550 -4.97 -1.58 -19.58
CA GLY A 550 -4.67 -1.26 -20.98
C GLY A 550 -4.10 -2.42 -21.79
N SER A 551 -4.04 -3.63 -21.21
CA SER A 551 -3.73 -4.85 -21.93
C SER A 551 -4.83 -5.20 -22.94
N ILE A 552 -4.41 -5.62 -24.12
CA ILE A 552 -5.25 -6.18 -25.17
C ILE A 552 -4.90 -7.67 -25.29
N ASP A 553 -5.91 -8.52 -25.16
CA ASP A 553 -5.73 -9.96 -25.33
C ASP A 553 -5.29 -10.27 -26.77
N PRO A 554 -4.08 -10.84 -27.00
CA PRO A 554 -3.61 -11.16 -28.33
C PRO A 554 -4.55 -12.12 -29.08
N ASP A 555 -5.22 -13.06 -28.37
CA ASP A 555 -6.16 -14.02 -28.98
C ASP A 555 -7.49 -13.37 -29.41
N SER A 556 -7.78 -12.16 -28.93
CA SER A 556 -8.94 -11.38 -29.37
C SER A 556 -8.75 -10.62 -30.69
N LEU A 557 -7.54 -10.62 -31.21
CA LEU A 557 -7.15 -9.82 -32.39
C LEU A 557 -7.14 -10.67 -33.68
N PRO A 558 -7.50 -10.09 -34.82
CA PRO A 558 -7.52 -10.81 -36.08
C PRO A 558 -6.11 -11.14 -36.59
N GLY A 559 -5.96 -12.32 -37.19
CA GLY A 559 -4.70 -12.82 -37.73
C GLY A 559 -3.87 -13.61 -36.72
N ILE A 560 -2.60 -13.82 -37.01
CA ILE A 560 -1.67 -14.49 -36.11
C ILE A 560 -0.89 -13.39 -35.37
N VAL A 561 -1.10 -13.29 -34.07
CA VAL A 561 -0.43 -12.29 -33.21
C VAL A 561 0.66 -12.97 -32.40
N LEU A 562 1.89 -12.49 -32.53
CA LEU A 562 3.06 -12.92 -31.80
C LEU A 562 3.41 -11.83 -30.78
N ASP A 563 3.03 -12.04 -29.53
CA ASP A 563 3.30 -11.15 -28.41
C ASP A 563 4.81 -11.15 -28.06
N ASP A 564 5.34 -10.05 -27.49
CA ASP A 564 6.74 -9.87 -27.11
C ASP A 564 7.27 -10.99 -26.19
N VAL A 565 6.40 -11.60 -25.39
CA VAL A 565 6.77 -12.75 -24.52
C VAL A 565 7.15 -14.00 -25.30
N THR A 566 6.76 -14.13 -26.56
CA THR A 566 7.12 -15.24 -27.45
C THR A 566 8.45 -15.02 -28.17
N ALA A 567 8.98 -13.80 -28.11
CA ALA A 567 10.24 -13.45 -28.78
C ALA A 567 11.46 -14.01 -28.06
N LYS A 568 12.41 -14.56 -28.81
CA LYS A 568 13.74 -14.82 -28.30
C LYS A 568 14.51 -13.50 -28.20
N LEU A 569 14.79 -13.04 -26.98
CA LEU A 569 15.52 -11.80 -26.70
C LEU A 569 17.04 -12.08 -26.64
N THR A 570 17.82 -11.16 -27.21
CA THR A 570 19.28 -11.10 -27.08
C THR A 570 19.69 -9.70 -26.67
N GLY A 571 20.68 -9.56 -25.78
CA GLY A 571 21.07 -8.28 -25.18
C GLY A 571 20.11 -7.85 -24.06
N GLU A 572 20.23 -6.59 -23.62
CA GLU A 572 19.47 -6.06 -22.50
C GLU A 572 18.14 -5.45 -22.97
N TRP A 573 17.03 -6.04 -22.58
CA TRP A 573 15.68 -5.55 -22.76
C TRP A 573 15.02 -5.32 -21.40
N ALA A 574 14.36 -4.17 -21.24
CA ALA A 574 13.50 -3.91 -20.09
C ALA A 574 12.03 -4.12 -20.46
N ALA A 575 11.21 -4.55 -19.49
CA ALA A 575 9.77 -4.65 -19.64
C ALA A 575 9.07 -3.39 -19.14
N SER A 576 7.91 -3.03 -19.71
CA SER A 576 7.11 -1.89 -19.27
C SER A 576 5.63 -2.05 -19.63
N THR A 577 4.77 -1.44 -18.81
CA THR A 577 3.32 -1.27 -19.04
C THR A 577 2.91 0.21 -19.02
N ASN A 578 3.90 1.12 -19.06
CA ASN A 578 3.66 2.55 -18.86
C ASN A 578 2.86 3.22 -20.00
N PHE A 579 3.07 2.79 -21.24
CA PHE A 579 2.30 3.27 -22.37
C PHE A 579 1.16 2.32 -22.69
N LYS A 580 -0.04 2.86 -22.90
CA LYS A 580 -1.28 2.13 -23.09
C LYS A 580 -1.97 2.59 -24.38
N PRO A 581 -2.67 1.70 -25.11
CA PRO A 581 -2.76 0.26 -24.88
C PRO A 581 -1.47 -0.47 -25.24
N HIS A 582 -1.33 -1.73 -24.80
CA HIS A 582 -0.29 -2.67 -25.21
C HIS A 582 -0.89 -4.08 -25.39
N ILE A 583 -0.23 -4.91 -26.15
CA ILE A 583 -0.64 -6.31 -26.37
C ILE A 583 -0.14 -7.17 -25.19
N GLY A 584 -0.93 -8.15 -24.78
CA GLY A 584 -0.53 -9.06 -23.70
C GLY A 584 -0.20 -8.38 -22.38
N SER A 585 0.86 -8.82 -21.74
CA SER A 585 1.26 -8.39 -20.39
C SER A 585 2.07 -7.09 -20.33
N GLY A 586 2.42 -6.51 -21.47
CA GLY A 586 3.24 -5.29 -21.58
C GLY A 586 4.05 -5.28 -22.86
N TYR A 587 5.13 -4.52 -22.90
CA TYR A 587 6.04 -4.44 -24.03
C TYR A 587 7.50 -4.40 -23.58
N ARG A 588 8.43 -4.78 -24.48
CA ARG A 588 9.88 -4.67 -24.25
C ARG A 588 10.42 -3.40 -24.87
N TYR A 589 11.47 -2.88 -24.23
CA TYR A 589 12.21 -1.75 -24.79
C TYR A 589 13.72 -1.85 -24.48
N CYS A 590 14.53 -1.29 -25.37
CA CYS A 590 15.95 -1.07 -25.14
C CYS A 590 16.34 0.36 -25.56
N GLY A 591 17.56 0.80 -25.19
CA GLY A 591 18.03 2.16 -25.44
C GLY A 591 17.78 3.13 -24.30
N LYS A 592 18.09 4.42 -24.53
CA LYS A 592 17.94 5.50 -23.53
C LYS A 592 17.37 6.76 -24.16
N SER A 593 16.59 7.51 -23.38
CA SER A 593 16.08 8.82 -23.82
C SER A 593 17.22 9.82 -23.99
N GLY A 594 17.23 10.51 -25.12
CA GLY A 594 18.23 11.54 -25.44
C GLY A 594 19.64 11.01 -25.75
N ASP A 595 19.84 9.69 -25.73
CA ASP A 595 21.09 9.09 -26.17
C ASP A 595 21.18 9.13 -27.71
N LYS A 596 22.21 9.80 -28.23
CA LYS A 596 22.49 9.88 -29.65
C LYS A 596 23.47 8.79 -30.14
N THR A 597 23.93 7.92 -29.23
CA THR A 597 24.79 6.81 -29.56
C THR A 597 23.97 5.78 -30.34
N LYS A 598 24.47 5.43 -31.51
CA LYS A 598 23.81 4.46 -32.37
C LYS A 598 24.01 3.05 -31.80
N GLY A 599 22.94 2.27 -31.78
CA GLY A 599 22.99 0.87 -31.42
C GLY A 599 23.86 0.06 -32.40
N ASP A 600 24.58 -0.93 -31.87
CA ASP A 600 25.51 -1.78 -32.61
C ASP A 600 24.86 -3.03 -33.25
N GLY A 601 23.58 -3.27 -32.98
CA GLY A 601 22.85 -4.46 -33.42
C GLY A 601 22.98 -5.67 -32.47
N SER A 602 23.61 -5.50 -31.30
CA SER A 602 23.73 -6.57 -30.31
C SER A 602 22.45 -6.87 -29.56
N VAL A 603 21.46 -5.95 -29.58
CA VAL A 603 20.16 -6.11 -28.93
C VAL A 603 19.10 -6.44 -29.97
N THR A 604 18.52 -7.67 -29.87
CA THR A 604 17.53 -8.16 -30.84
C THR A 604 16.37 -8.87 -30.16
N ALA A 605 15.16 -8.76 -30.77
CA ALA A 605 14.00 -9.56 -30.47
C ALA A 605 13.61 -10.38 -31.73
N THR A 606 13.58 -11.69 -31.60
CA THR A 606 13.38 -12.61 -32.74
C THR A 606 12.14 -13.47 -32.50
N PHE A 607 11.16 -13.34 -33.38
CA PHE A 607 9.96 -14.17 -33.46
C PHE A 607 10.15 -15.27 -34.49
N ARG A 608 9.58 -16.44 -34.21
CA ARG A 608 9.61 -17.60 -35.12
C ARG A 608 8.20 -18.14 -35.27
N ILE A 609 7.81 -18.39 -36.51
CA ILE A 609 6.48 -18.89 -36.84
C ILE A 609 6.50 -19.73 -38.13
N THR A 610 5.75 -20.81 -38.14
CA THR A 610 5.34 -21.50 -39.36
C THR A 610 3.86 -21.21 -39.53
N VAL A 611 3.48 -20.53 -40.61
CA VAL A 611 2.09 -20.16 -40.87
C VAL A 611 1.24 -21.39 -41.17
N PRO A 612 -0.05 -21.43 -40.78
CA PRO A 612 -0.92 -22.60 -41.01
C PRO A 612 -1.23 -22.85 -42.50
N GLU A 613 -1.28 -21.79 -43.28
CA GLU A 613 -1.58 -21.86 -44.72
C GLU A 613 -0.61 -21.00 -45.52
N SER A 614 -0.19 -21.50 -46.69
CA SER A 614 0.69 -20.73 -47.58
C SER A 614 -0.13 -19.62 -48.27
N GLY A 615 0.41 -18.40 -48.31
CA GLY A 615 -0.29 -17.26 -48.89
C GLY A 615 0.42 -15.93 -48.68
N GLU A 616 -0.27 -14.87 -49.10
CA GLU A 616 0.16 -13.49 -48.83
C GLU A 616 -0.35 -13.03 -47.45
N TYR A 617 0.54 -12.47 -46.65
CA TYR A 617 0.25 -11.95 -45.33
C TYR A 617 0.65 -10.50 -45.21
N GLU A 618 -0.21 -9.68 -44.62
CA GLU A 618 0.19 -8.35 -44.12
C GLU A 618 0.96 -8.50 -42.83
N LEU A 619 2.24 -8.13 -42.84
CA LEU A 619 3.05 -7.99 -41.66
C LEU A 619 2.84 -6.62 -41.04
N ALA A 620 2.43 -6.57 -39.77
CA ALA A 620 2.24 -5.35 -39.00
C ALA A 620 2.93 -5.45 -37.63
N MET A 621 3.28 -4.30 -37.06
CA MET A 621 3.95 -4.21 -35.76
C MET A 621 3.19 -3.33 -34.78
N ALA A 622 3.05 -3.80 -33.54
CA ALA A 622 2.58 -3.01 -32.41
C ALA A 622 3.77 -2.35 -31.69
N TYR A 623 3.61 -1.10 -31.31
CA TYR A 623 4.56 -0.34 -30.49
C TYR A 623 3.90 0.89 -29.88
N SER A 624 4.45 1.39 -28.76
CA SER A 624 4.02 2.67 -28.17
C SER A 624 4.75 3.84 -28.80
N ALA A 625 4.07 4.63 -29.66
CA ALA A 625 4.65 5.78 -30.33
C ALA A 625 4.97 6.94 -29.34
N HIS A 626 6.14 7.54 -29.46
CA HIS A 626 6.56 8.71 -28.67
C HIS A 626 7.77 9.38 -29.31
N GLU A 627 7.98 10.67 -29.07
CA GLU A 627 9.12 11.46 -29.60
C GLU A 627 10.51 10.95 -29.17
N THR A 628 10.58 10.17 -28.10
CA THR A 628 11.83 9.57 -27.59
C THR A 628 12.18 8.24 -28.24
N ARG A 629 11.36 7.74 -29.17
CA ARG A 629 11.59 6.48 -29.88
C ARG A 629 12.56 6.65 -31.05
N ALA A 630 13.10 5.54 -31.51
CA ALA A 630 13.94 5.53 -32.70
C ALA A 630 13.10 5.70 -33.98
N THR A 631 13.60 6.49 -34.92
CA THR A 631 12.95 6.79 -36.21
C THR A 631 13.25 5.75 -37.29
N ASN A 632 14.13 4.76 -37.01
CA ASN A 632 14.68 3.85 -38.02
C ASN A 632 14.90 2.44 -37.47
N VAL A 633 13.92 1.90 -36.73
CA VAL A 633 14.04 0.56 -36.14
C VAL A 633 14.13 -0.52 -37.22
N PRO A 634 15.23 -1.29 -37.33
CA PRO A 634 15.36 -2.33 -38.33
C PRO A 634 14.46 -3.53 -37.99
N LEU A 635 13.70 -3.97 -38.97
CA LEU A 635 12.91 -5.18 -38.95
C LEU A 635 13.29 -6.06 -40.14
N THR A 636 13.69 -7.30 -39.91
CA THR A 636 14.09 -8.25 -40.96
C THR A 636 13.16 -9.45 -40.92
N VAL A 637 12.66 -9.85 -42.09
CA VAL A 637 11.87 -11.07 -42.29
C VAL A 637 12.69 -12.04 -43.13
N THR A 638 12.86 -13.26 -42.61
CA THR A 638 13.56 -14.35 -43.32
C THR A 638 12.62 -15.56 -43.40
N SER A 639 12.37 -16.03 -44.61
CA SER A 639 11.58 -17.24 -44.86
C SER A 639 12.33 -18.10 -45.90
N GLY A 640 12.86 -19.24 -45.49
CA GLY A 640 13.75 -20.03 -46.29
C GLY A 640 15.00 -19.25 -46.69
N GLU A 641 15.28 -19.20 -48.00
CA GLU A 641 16.44 -18.45 -48.56
C GLU A 641 16.16 -16.97 -48.78
N HIS A 642 14.92 -16.54 -48.61
CA HIS A 642 14.49 -15.17 -48.87
C HIS A 642 14.59 -14.30 -47.63
N GLN A 643 15.31 -13.20 -47.70
CA GLN A 643 15.41 -12.21 -46.64
C GLN A 643 15.01 -10.83 -47.16
N GLN A 644 14.18 -10.13 -46.37
CA GLN A 644 13.77 -8.74 -46.64
C GLN A 644 14.00 -7.91 -45.37
N ALA A 645 14.43 -6.67 -45.55
CA ALA A 645 14.69 -5.74 -44.45
C ALA A 645 13.87 -4.47 -44.60
N PHE A 646 13.34 -4.01 -43.49
CA PHE A 646 12.48 -2.83 -43.39
C PHE A 646 12.93 -1.91 -42.27
N SER A 647 12.48 -0.68 -42.28
CA SER A 647 12.75 0.31 -41.24
C SER A 647 11.44 0.88 -40.71
N VAL A 648 11.26 0.88 -39.40
CA VAL A 648 10.04 1.36 -38.74
C VAL A 648 10.35 2.63 -37.94
N ASP A 649 9.67 3.73 -38.27
CA ASP A 649 9.69 4.95 -37.45
C ASP A 649 8.68 4.81 -36.31
N GLN A 650 9.17 4.61 -35.09
CA GLN A 650 8.36 4.46 -33.89
C GLN A 650 7.96 5.76 -33.22
N THR A 651 8.33 6.91 -33.78
CA THR A 651 7.82 8.22 -33.36
C THR A 651 6.44 8.51 -33.95
N VAL A 652 6.07 7.81 -35.04
CA VAL A 652 4.79 7.99 -35.73
C VAL A 652 3.70 7.23 -35.02
N PRO A 653 2.60 7.89 -34.61
CA PRO A 653 1.45 7.21 -33.99
C PRO A 653 0.86 6.11 -34.85
N LEU A 654 0.31 5.08 -34.20
CA LEU A 654 -0.49 4.06 -34.87
C LEU A 654 -1.75 4.70 -35.49
N PRO A 655 -2.34 4.11 -36.54
CA PRO A 655 -3.60 4.58 -37.10
C PRO A 655 -4.69 4.64 -36.01
N SER A 656 -5.58 5.63 -36.12
CA SER A 656 -6.62 5.83 -35.09
C SER A 656 -7.54 4.60 -34.95
N GLY A 657 -7.63 4.06 -33.74
CA GLY A 657 -8.43 2.87 -33.44
C GLY A 657 -7.72 1.55 -33.74
N GLU A 658 -6.47 1.59 -34.24
CA GLU A 658 -5.68 0.39 -34.53
C GLU A 658 -4.61 0.13 -33.47
N TYR A 659 -4.28 -1.15 -33.26
CA TYR A 659 -3.20 -1.59 -32.36
C TYR A 659 -1.92 -1.92 -33.11
N PHE A 660 -1.97 -2.02 -34.43
CA PHE A 660 -0.84 -2.37 -35.30
C PHE A 660 -0.66 -1.35 -36.41
N ARG A 661 0.60 -1.16 -36.79
CA ARG A 661 0.98 -0.44 -38.00
C ARG A 661 1.37 -1.45 -39.09
N PRO A 662 0.68 -1.48 -40.22
CA PRO A 662 1.11 -2.26 -41.38
C PRO A 662 2.50 -1.84 -41.87
N ILE A 663 3.35 -2.81 -42.18
CA ILE A 663 4.72 -2.58 -42.67
C ILE A 663 4.86 -3.02 -44.13
N VAL A 664 4.46 -4.24 -44.45
CA VAL A 664 4.65 -4.83 -45.75
C VAL A 664 3.73 -6.06 -45.96
N ASN A 665 3.45 -6.43 -47.19
CA ASN A 665 2.92 -7.74 -47.53
C ASN A 665 4.09 -8.71 -47.82
N VAL A 666 4.00 -9.93 -47.28
CA VAL A 666 5.01 -10.98 -47.42
C VAL A 666 4.33 -12.26 -47.86
N THR A 667 4.93 -12.99 -48.81
CA THR A 667 4.47 -14.35 -49.19
C THR A 667 5.15 -15.37 -48.31
N LEU A 668 4.37 -16.16 -47.56
CA LEU A 668 4.84 -17.17 -46.61
C LEU A 668 4.33 -18.55 -46.98
N ALA A 669 5.12 -19.58 -46.73
CA ALA A 669 4.78 -20.96 -46.99
C ALA A 669 4.56 -21.72 -45.66
N SER A 670 3.56 -22.61 -45.64
CA SER A 670 3.15 -23.36 -44.45
C SER A 670 4.10 -24.47 -44.03
N ASP A 671 5.13 -24.76 -44.84
CA ASP A 671 6.19 -25.76 -44.59
C ASP A 671 7.56 -25.11 -44.29
N VAL A 672 7.60 -23.77 -44.23
CA VAL A 672 8.85 -23.02 -44.03
C VAL A 672 8.76 -22.14 -42.77
N GLU A 673 9.70 -22.29 -41.88
CA GLU A 673 9.80 -21.39 -40.72
C GLU A 673 10.13 -19.96 -41.17
N THR A 674 9.32 -19.02 -40.76
CA THR A 674 9.57 -17.58 -40.92
C THR A 674 10.18 -17.02 -39.64
N VAL A 675 11.27 -16.27 -39.78
CA VAL A 675 11.96 -15.60 -38.69
C VAL A 675 11.86 -14.10 -38.87
N ILE A 676 11.28 -13.41 -37.88
CA ILE A 676 11.12 -11.95 -37.87
C ILE A 676 12.02 -11.40 -36.75
N THR A 677 12.97 -10.55 -37.11
CA THR A 677 13.95 -9.98 -36.17
C THR A 677 13.88 -8.47 -36.14
N ILE A 678 13.71 -7.90 -34.93
CA ILE A 678 13.79 -6.48 -34.64
C ILE A 678 15.14 -6.22 -33.94
N SER A 679 15.86 -5.15 -34.31
CA SER A 679 17.20 -4.86 -33.82
C SER A 679 17.37 -3.40 -33.42
N ASN A 680 18.33 -3.14 -32.51
CA ASN A 680 18.77 -1.77 -32.18
C ASN A 680 19.85 -1.23 -33.14
N ARG A 681 20.21 -1.94 -34.20
CA ARG A 681 21.29 -1.53 -35.11
C ARG A 681 21.04 -0.14 -35.72
N ASP A 682 22.04 0.73 -35.60
CA ASP A 682 22.01 2.12 -36.10
C ASP A 682 20.88 2.99 -35.58
N THR A 683 20.13 2.55 -34.55
CA THR A 683 19.06 3.32 -33.92
C THR A 683 19.60 4.26 -32.84
N ALA A 684 18.94 5.41 -32.67
CA ALA A 684 19.14 6.32 -31.55
C ALA A 684 17.79 6.54 -30.86
N GLY A 685 17.75 6.52 -29.50
CA GLY A 685 16.52 6.53 -28.73
C GLY A 685 16.04 5.13 -28.34
N PHE A 686 14.79 5.05 -27.87
CA PHE A 686 14.22 3.76 -27.48
C PHE A 686 13.71 2.96 -28.68
N VAL A 687 14.02 1.67 -28.68
CA VAL A 687 13.38 0.68 -29.56
C VAL A 687 12.33 -0.08 -28.75
N ILE A 688 11.12 -0.14 -29.26
CA ILE A 688 9.97 -0.80 -28.62
C ILE A 688 9.60 -2.06 -29.40
N VAL A 689 9.33 -3.14 -28.67
CA VAL A 689 8.75 -4.37 -29.20
C VAL A 689 7.55 -4.72 -28.32
N ASP A 690 6.36 -4.68 -28.90
CA ASP A 690 5.11 -5.07 -28.25
C ASP A 690 4.61 -6.37 -28.88
N ALA A 691 4.14 -6.34 -30.12
CA ALA A 691 3.75 -7.56 -30.84
C ALA A 691 3.98 -7.43 -32.36
N ILE A 692 4.01 -8.59 -33.03
CA ILE A 692 3.96 -8.73 -34.48
C ILE A 692 2.65 -9.40 -34.87
N ARG A 693 1.99 -8.89 -35.92
CA ARG A 693 0.79 -9.52 -36.50
C ARG A 693 1.05 -9.94 -37.94
N LEU A 694 0.63 -11.15 -38.27
CA LEU A 694 0.51 -11.66 -39.65
C LEU A 694 -0.97 -11.83 -39.97
N LEU A 695 -1.52 -10.99 -40.84
CA LEU A 695 -2.92 -11.05 -41.25
C LEU A 695 -3.01 -11.60 -42.68
N PRO A 696 -3.66 -12.77 -42.90
CA PRO A 696 -3.87 -13.31 -44.24
C PRO A 696 -4.56 -12.29 -45.16
N LYS A 697 -4.12 -12.22 -46.39
CA LYS A 697 -4.77 -11.45 -47.46
C LYS A 697 -5.54 -12.41 -48.37
N ASP A 698 -6.79 -12.09 -48.65
CA ASP A 698 -7.67 -12.81 -49.57
C ASP A 698 -7.13 -12.81 -51.00
#